data_10624e0bf7dc4b3fb31a95705fb419e6
#
_entry.id   10624e0bf7dc4b3fb31a95705fb419e6
#
_cell.length_a   1.000
_cell.length_b   1.000
_cell.length_c   1.000
_cell.angle_alpha   90.00
_cell.angle_beta   90.00
_cell.angle_gamma   90.00
#
_symmetry.space_group_name_H-M   'P 1'
#
loop_
_entity.id
_entity.type
_entity.pdbx_description
1 polymer ?
#
loop_
_entity_poly.entity_id
_entity_poly.type
_entity_poly.pdbx_seq_one_letter_code
_entity_poly.pdbx_strand_id
1 'polypeptide(L)'
;MSDESTQRDYKDTVFLPKTAFPMKAGLPQKEPGIEARWREIGLYEKLREARAGREKFILHDGPPYANGDMHIGHALNHILKDMVCRTQNLMGKDAPYVPGWDCHGLPIEWKVEEQYRKKKKNKDEVPAKEFRAECRAYAQKWVDTQREQLKRLGIMGDWDNPYLTMDFQAEATIVAELMKFAEAGNLYRGSKPVMWSPVEKTALAEAEVEYEDLTDSPQIDVAFEITESPIEELVGAHAVIWTTTPWTIPVNQALAYGPDVEYVLVDIIGRDSAEDASSQRTLGQYLIAEDLVPDFAQRVAMGLAPFTDLENVWSGKGSDLAETKARHPMHHLGGFYATPRPFLEGDFVTTESGTGLVHMSPDHGEDDFDLCKANGINPVFAVMDDGRYRDDWAWLGADDQDADGKERRRSVINKPFNAPEGPICSDLREAGALLSASADYAHSYPHSWRSKAKVIYRCTPQWFVPMDKELEPVATPSSLHSASIEDIEAAATGNDTLRQAQGERDTLRTRAMAEIERVEFVPPKGQNRIGAMVEGRPDWVLSRQRAWGVPITLFVNKDNSYLKDAAVNARIVEAVRTDGVDAWEEARKAEFLGADYDPDEYEMVMDILDVWFDSGCTHAFVLESGRWPDLTWPANLYLEGSDQHRGWFQSSLLQSCATRGRAPYDQVLTHGFTMDKAGKKMSKSLGNTIDPVKMMEQTGADIIRLWALSVDFTEDHRIGDEILKGVGDQYRRLRNTFRYLLGALDGFIGDMSDAGEIPELEVYVLSLLSDLDGKLRKAAEEYDFNTYTRLLVDFCNEDLSAFFFDIRKDVLYCDGGDSSTRNAYRTVLDQLFHALVRYAAPVLVFTAEEVWKSRYPQDDEPDEDGNVGSVHLLEWPPVLAVPADKEKWSKLRALRERVTEAIEPLRRDKVIRSSNEAVVTVPAGAVPEGVSDEQLAELFITGTVTRGQADEVTVSKSTDAKCGRCWRLLPDVAEDGALCGRCDGVVSKLDETAA
;
A
#
# COMPACT_ATOMS: atom_id res chain seq x y z
N MET A 1 2.28 13.51 -82.99
CA MET A 1 1.33 13.48 -81.84
C MET A 1 1.57 12.16 -81.16
N SER A 2 2.33 12.22 -80.09
CA SER A 2 2.54 11.03 -79.26
C SER A 2 1.28 10.82 -78.40
N ASP A 3 0.58 9.69 -78.64
CA ASP A 3 -0.49 9.19 -77.79
C ASP A 3 0.12 8.90 -76.44
N GLU A 4 0.10 9.87 -75.48
CA GLU A 4 0.21 9.60 -74.10
C GLU A 4 -1.11 8.93 -73.67
N SER A 5 -1.17 7.59 -73.75
CA SER A 5 -2.20 6.84 -73.06
C SER A 5 -2.10 7.18 -71.60
N THR A 6 -2.96 8.04 -71.08
CA THR A 6 -3.11 8.30 -69.60
C THR A 6 -3.49 7.00 -68.93
N GLN A 7 -2.47 6.35 -68.32
CA GLN A 7 -2.64 5.12 -67.54
C GLN A 7 -3.65 5.41 -66.43
N ARG A 8 -4.72 4.63 -66.34
CA ARG A 8 -5.80 4.79 -65.34
C ARG A 8 -5.21 4.68 -63.93
N ASP A 9 -5.51 5.64 -63.06
CA ASP A 9 -5.20 5.54 -61.64
C ASP A 9 -6.27 4.66 -60.95
N TYR A 10 -5.84 3.53 -60.35
CA TYR A 10 -6.74 2.57 -59.69
C TYR A 10 -6.89 2.80 -58.18
N LYS A 11 -6.37 3.91 -57.63
CA LYS A 11 -6.42 4.19 -56.18
C LYS A 11 -7.85 4.20 -55.64
N ASP A 12 -8.78 4.76 -56.37
CA ASP A 12 -10.19 4.87 -55.95
C ASP A 12 -10.94 3.52 -55.99
N THR A 13 -10.34 2.49 -56.57
CA THR A 13 -10.91 1.12 -56.62
C THR A 13 -10.43 0.24 -55.46
N VAL A 14 -9.49 0.72 -54.64
CA VAL A 14 -8.91 -0.01 -53.49
C VAL A 14 -9.77 0.24 -52.28
N PHE A 15 -10.13 -0.84 -51.53
CA PHE A 15 -10.96 -0.78 -50.33
C PHE A 15 -10.16 -0.38 -49.13
N LEU A 16 -9.74 0.88 -49.06
CA LEU A 16 -8.98 1.40 -47.93
C LEU A 16 -9.83 1.50 -46.67
N PRO A 17 -9.30 1.09 -45.51
CA PRO A 17 -9.99 1.19 -44.23
C PRO A 17 -10.43 2.63 -43.91
N LYS A 18 -11.68 2.81 -43.53
CA LYS A 18 -12.23 4.10 -43.09
C LYS A 18 -12.68 4.01 -41.64
N THR A 19 -12.32 4.99 -40.82
CA THR A 19 -12.77 5.08 -39.45
C THR A 19 -12.80 6.51 -38.98
N ALA A 20 -13.80 6.89 -38.22
CA ALA A 20 -13.89 8.15 -37.49
C ALA A 20 -12.95 8.17 -36.25
N PHE A 21 -12.43 7.04 -35.84
CA PHE A 21 -11.52 6.93 -34.69
C PHE A 21 -10.18 7.62 -34.99
N PRO A 22 -9.82 8.69 -34.30
CA PRO A 22 -8.70 9.55 -34.71
C PRO A 22 -7.35 8.90 -34.39
N MET A 23 -6.34 9.22 -35.21
CA MET A 23 -4.98 8.76 -35.00
C MET A 23 -4.37 9.29 -33.66
N LYS A 24 -4.62 10.57 -33.35
CA LYS A 24 -4.20 11.18 -32.09
C LYS A 24 -5.19 10.83 -31.00
N ALA A 25 -4.70 10.32 -29.88
CA ALA A 25 -5.54 9.96 -28.74
C ALA A 25 -6.30 11.16 -28.15
N GLY A 26 -5.58 12.21 -27.81
CA GLY A 26 -6.16 13.41 -27.19
C GLY A 26 -6.82 13.11 -25.83
N LEU A 27 -6.24 12.18 -25.05
CA LEU A 27 -6.79 11.69 -23.79
C LEU A 27 -7.17 12.82 -22.81
N PRO A 28 -6.27 13.78 -22.50
CA PRO A 28 -6.59 14.84 -21.55
C PRO A 28 -7.85 15.65 -21.90
N GLN A 29 -8.17 15.77 -23.21
CA GLN A 29 -9.32 16.51 -23.69
C GLN A 29 -10.59 15.67 -23.78
N LYS A 30 -10.46 14.38 -24.04
CA LYS A 30 -11.61 13.47 -24.27
C LYS A 30 -12.13 12.80 -23.02
N GLU A 31 -11.22 12.34 -22.15
CA GLU A 31 -11.55 11.60 -20.93
C GLU A 31 -12.59 12.32 -20.04
N PRO A 32 -12.49 13.65 -19.81
CA PRO A 32 -13.51 14.34 -19.01
C PRO A 32 -14.91 14.30 -19.63
N GLY A 33 -15.02 14.30 -20.96
CA GLY A 33 -16.31 14.18 -21.65
C GLY A 33 -16.90 12.77 -21.55
N ILE A 34 -16.06 11.74 -21.58
CA ILE A 34 -16.46 10.34 -21.40
C ILE A 34 -16.91 10.12 -19.96
N GLU A 35 -16.18 10.61 -18.98
CA GLU A 35 -16.53 10.53 -17.56
C GLU A 35 -17.86 11.24 -17.26
N ALA A 36 -18.07 12.44 -17.81
CA ALA A 36 -19.32 13.18 -17.68
C ALA A 36 -20.51 12.39 -18.27
N ARG A 37 -20.30 11.73 -19.42
CA ARG A 37 -21.30 10.87 -20.02
C ARG A 37 -21.64 9.66 -19.14
N TRP A 38 -20.65 8.99 -18.55
CA TRP A 38 -20.89 7.86 -17.63
C TRP A 38 -21.77 8.27 -16.45
N ARG A 39 -21.57 9.48 -15.94
CA ARG A 39 -22.39 10.05 -14.86
C ARG A 39 -23.82 10.35 -15.35
N GLU A 40 -23.95 10.92 -16.55
CA GLU A 40 -25.26 11.26 -17.14
C GLU A 40 -26.13 10.03 -17.38
N ILE A 41 -25.54 8.92 -17.85
CA ILE A 41 -26.27 7.70 -18.13
C ILE A 41 -26.47 6.80 -16.88
N GLY A 42 -25.91 7.16 -15.72
CA GLY A 42 -25.93 6.32 -14.52
C GLY A 42 -25.22 4.96 -14.74
N LEU A 43 -23.99 4.99 -15.30
CA LEU A 43 -23.30 3.76 -15.72
C LEU A 43 -23.08 2.77 -14.56
N TYR A 44 -22.74 3.28 -13.36
CA TYR A 44 -22.50 2.43 -12.19
C TYR A 44 -23.80 1.72 -11.78
N GLU A 45 -24.91 2.44 -11.69
CA GLU A 45 -26.21 1.92 -11.33
C GLU A 45 -26.68 0.87 -12.35
N LYS A 46 -26.54 1.13 -13.63
CA LYS A 46 -26.84 0.16 -14.69
C LYS A 46 -25.99 -1.11 -14.57
N LEU A 47 -24.73 -0.98 -14.19
CA LEU A 47 -23.85 -2.13 -13.96
C LEU A 47 -24.34 -2.95 -12.77
N ARG A 48 -24.81 -2.30 -11.68
CA ARG A 48 -25.41 -3.01 -10.52
C ARG A 48 -26.69 -3.74 -10.93
N GLU A 49 -27.57 -3.08 -11.69
CA GLU A 49 -28.79 -3.70 -12.21
C GLU A 49 -28.48 -4.92 -13.12
N ALA A 50 -27.50 -4.78 -14.03
CA ALA A 50 -27.09 -5.85 -14.94
C ALA A 50 -26.46 -7.05 -14.22
N ARG A 51 -25.92 -6.89 -13.02
CA ARG A 51 -25.29 -7.93 -12.20
C ARG A 51 -26.17 -8.37 -11.02
N ALA A 52 -27.37 -7.83 -10.87
CA ALA A 52 -28.26 -8.16 -9.77
C ALA A 52 -28.55 -9.67 -9.70
N GLY A 53 -28.41 -10.26 -8.51
CA GLY A 53 -28.64 -11.69 -8.28
C GLY A 53 -27.52 -12.63 -8.74
N ARG A 54 -26.42 -12.10 -9.22
CA ARG A 54 -25.19 -12.87 -9.51
C ARG A 54 -24.40 -13.15 -8.22
N GLU A 55 -23.41 -14.02 -8.32
CA GLU A 55 -22.44 -14.27 -7.22
C GLU A 55 -21.77 -12.96 -6.81
N LYS A 56 -21.82 -12.65 -5.51
CA LYS A 56 -21.19 -11.45 -4.97
C LYS A 56 -19.67 -11.59 -4.90
N PHE A 57 -18.97 -10.52 -5.19
CA PHE A 57 -17.55 -10.35 -4.89
C PHE A 57 -17.36 -8.99 -4.21
N ILE A 58 -17.10 -9.02 -2.92
CA ILE A 58 -16.99 -7.82 -2.09
C ILE A 58 -15.52 -7.45 -1.91
N LEU A 59 -15.08 -6.39 -2.58
CA LEU A 59 -13.86 -5.68 -2.24
C LEU A 59 -14.24 -4.56 -1.28
N HIS A 60 -13.77 -4.63 -0.04
CA HIS A 60 -13.97 -3.56 0.92
C HIS A 60 -12.85 -2.52 0.80
N ASP A 61 -13.21 -1.26 0.65
CA ASP A 61 -12.26 -0.16 0.50
C ASP A 61 -11.63 0.21 1.84
N GLY A 62 -10.29 0.29 1.91
CA GLY A 62 -9.59 0.90 3.03
C GLY A 62 -9.67 2.42 2.91
N PRO A 63 -10.14 3.12 3.95
CA PRO A 63 -10.41 4.54 3.84
C PRO A 63 -9.13 5.37 3.82
N PRO A 64 -8.80 6.09 2.72
CA PRO A 64 -7.72 7.06 2.74
C PRO A 64 -8.06 8.24 3.67
N TYR A 65 -7.03 8.88 4.22
CA TYR A 65 -7.24 10.10 5.00
C TYR A 65 -7.79 11.23 4.12
N ALA A 66 -8.83 11.90 4.63
CA ALA A 66 -9.40 13.11 4.04
C ALA A 66 -8.46 14.32 4.25
N ASN A 67 -7.24 14.27 3.69
CA ASN A 67 -6.18 15.25 3.95
C ASN A 67 -5.20 15.40 2.79
N GLY A 68 -5.39 16.39 1.94
CA GLY A 68 -4.51 16.71 0.82
C GLY A 68 -4.93 16.08 -0.52
N ASP A 69 -4.24 16.50 -1.57
CA ASP A 69 -4.45 15.97 -2.91
C ASP A 69 -3.99 14.52 -3.03
N MET A 70 -4.61 13.78 -3.95
CA MET A 70 -4.19 12.43 -4.33
C MET A 70 -2.72 12.44 -4.78
N HIS A 71 -1.91 11.51 -4.28
CA HIS A 71 -0.57 11.24 -4.76
C HIS A 71 -0.51 9.97 -5.61
N ILE A 72 0.64 9.71 -6.24
CA ILE A 72 0.78 8.59 -7.19
C ILE A 72 0.52 7.22 -6.53
N GLY A 73 0.83 7.05 -5.23
CA GLY A 73 0.50 5.84 -4.49
C GLY A 73 -1.01 5.64 -4.33
N HIS A 74 -1.79 6.70 -4.06
CA HIS A 74 -3.26 6.63 -4.07
C HIS A 74 -3.78 6.25 -5.46
N ALA A 75 -3.19 6.83 -6.52
CA ALA A 75 -3.59 6.51 -7.89
C ALA A 75 -3.36 5.02 -8.20
N LEU A 76 -2.19 4.47 -7.84
CA LEU A 76 -1.90 3.04 -8.00
C LEU A 76 -2.93 2.18 -7.24
N ASN A 77 -3.11 2.46 -5.95
CA ASN A 77 -4.01 1.69 -5.07
C ASN A 77 -5.44 1.61 -5.65
N HIS A 78 -6.02 2.76 -5.98
CA HIS A 78 -7.38 2.80 -6.53
C HIS A 78 -7.48 2.23 -7.95
N ILE A 79 -6.43 2.31 -8.79
CA ILE A 79 -6.40 1.63 -10.08
C ILE A 79 -6.44 0.11 -9.90
N LEU A 80 -5.69 -0.43 -8.93
CA LEU A 80 -5.70 -1.87 -8.63
C LEU A 80 -7.08 -2.32 -8.13
N LYS A 81 -7.71 -1.57 -7.22
CA LYS A 81 -9.07 -1.82 -6.73
C LYS A 81 -10.09 -1.81 -7.88
N ASP A 82 -10.02 -0.80 -8.74
CA ASP A 82 -10.89 -0.68 -9.91
C ASP A 82 -10.67 -1.83 -10.92
N MET A 83 -9.40 -2.24 -11.13
CA MET A 83 -9.08 -3.39 -11.98
C MET A 83 -9.69 -4.68 -11.42
N VAL A 84 -9.60 -4.92 -10.11
CA VAL A 84 -10.26 -6.07 -9.46
C VAL A 84 -11.77 -6.01 -9.67
N CYS A 85 -12.42 -4.90 -9.31
CA CYS A 85 -13.89 -4.79 -9.43
C CYS A 85 -14.35 -4.93 -10.89
N ARG A 86 -13.65 -4.32 -11.85
CA ARG A 86 -13.98 -4.42 -13.27
C ARG A 86 -13.81 -5.83 -13.82
N THR A 87 -12.72 -6.51 -13.46
CA THR A 87 -12.48 -7.90 -13.91
C THR A 87 -13.50 -8.86 -13.31
N GLN A 88 -13.87 -8.72 -12.03
CA GLN A 88 -14.89 -9.53 -11.39
C GLN A 88 -16.28 -9.28 -12.04
N ASN A 89 -16.65 -8.03 -12.33
CA ASN A 89 -17.87 -7.69 -13.05
C ASN A 89 -17.83 -8.22 -14.50
N LEU A 90 -16.67 -8.15 -15.19
CA LEU A 90 -16.47 -8.68 -16.53
C LEU A 90 -16.65 -10.21 -16.54
N MET A 91 -16.18 -10.91 -15.50
CA MET A 91 -16.39 -12.36 -15.31
C MET A 91 -17.83 -12.73 -14.92
N GLY A 92 -18.74 -11.75 -14.81
CA GLY A 92 -20.17 -11.95 -14.58
C GLY A 92 -20.58 -12.00 -13.11
N LYS A 93 -19.67 -11.65 -12.18
CA LYS A 93 -20.02 -11.50 -10.75
C LYS A 93 -20.61 -10.12 -10.47
N ASP A 94 -21.30 -10.02 -9.34
CA ASP A 94 -21.75 -8.73 -8.79
C ASP A 94 -20.68 -8.20 -7.83
N ALA A 95 -19.83 -7.30 -8.34
CA ALA A 95 -18.72 -6.70 -7.61
C ALA A 95 -18.96 -5.19 -7.40
N PRO A 96 -19.74 -4.80 -6.37
CA PRO A 96 -19.94 -3.41 -6.00
C PRO A 96 -18.64 -2.79 -5.44
N TYR A 97 -18.51 -1.47 -5.58
CA TYR A 97 -17.45 -0.71 -4.95
C TYR A 97 -18.02 0.52 -4.26
N VAL A 98 -17.93 0.55 -2.94
CA VAL A 98 -18.31 1.69 -2.11
C VAL A 98 -17.06 2.36 -1.58
N PRO A 99 -16.70 3.56 -2.08
CA PRO A 99 -15.53 4.28 -1.62
C PRO A 99 -15.74 4.85 -0.21
N GLY A 100 -14.64 5.04 0.53
CA GLY A 100 -14.71 5.60 1.87
C GLY A 100 -13.57 6.54 2.20
N TRP A 101 -13.70 7.27 3.32
CA TRP A 101 -12.65 8.16 3.84
C TRP A 101 -12.55 8.08 5.35
N ASP A 102 -11.29 8.11 5.83
CA ASP A 102 -10.98 8.34 7.22
C ASP A 102 -10.91 9.85 7.49
N CYS A 103 -11.80 10.32 8.37
CA CYS A 103 -12.06 11.73 8.58
C CYS A 103 -11.68 12.22 9.99
N HIS A 104 -11.16 11.35 10.86
CA HIS A 104 -10.79 11.66 12.24
C HIS A 104 -9.28 11.71 12.46
N GLY A 105 -8.90 12.01 13.70
CA GLY A 105 -7.57 11.85 14.25
C GLY A 105 -6.59 12.97 13.93
N LEU A 106 -5.37 12.74 14.39
CA LEU A 106 -4.26 13.69 14.36
C LEU A 106 -3.96 14.28 12.97
N PRO A 107 -4.04 13.53 11.84
CA PRO A 107 -3.71 14.09 10.53
C PRO A 107 -4.54 15.31 10.13
N ILE A 108 -5.81 15.33 10.48
CA ILE A 108 -6.75 16.40 10.17
C ILE A 108 -6.66 17.50 11.24
N GLU A 109 -6.71 17.10 12.51
CA GLU A 109 -6.61 18.03 13.64
C GLU A 109 -5.34 18.89 13.56
N TRP A 110 -4.18 18.27 13.28
CA TRP A 110 -2.91 18.97 13.13
C TRP A 110 -2.94 20.05 12.05
N LYS A 111 -3.61 19.77 10.91
CA LYS A 111 -3.72 20.75 9.82
C LYS A 111 -4.61 21.93 10.18
N VAL A 112 -5.67 21.70 10.93
CA VAL A 112 -6.53 22.77 11.45
C VAL A 112 -5.76 23.57 12.51
N GLU A 113 -5.05 22.89 13.43
CA GLU A 113 -4.20 23.53 14.43
C GLU A 113 -3.08 24.38 13.79
N GLU A 114 -2.44 23.93 12.71
CA GLU A 114 -1.49 24.77 11.94
C GLU A 114 -2.11 26.08 11.46
N GLN A 115 -3.40 26.08 11.10
CA GLN A 115 -4.08 27.31 10.68
C GLN A 115 -4.28 28.28 11.86
N TYR A 116 -4.57 27.74 13.07
CA TYR A 116 -4.63 28.53 14.29
C TYR A 116 -3.26 29.13 14.63
N ARG A 117 -2.20 28.34 14.59
CA ARG A 117 -0.81 28.80 14.82
C ARG A 117 -0.39 29.91 13.85
N LYS A 118 -0.73 29.77 12.55
CA LYS A 118 -0.49 30.82 11.53
C LYS A 118 -1.22 32.12 11.86
N LYS A 119 -2.41 32.04 12.46
CA LYS A 119 -3.20 33.21 12.95
C LYS A 119 -2.73 33.65 14.34
N LYS A 120 -1.69 33.06 14.94
CA LYS A 120 -1.20 33.30 16.31
C LYS A 120 -2.28 33.13 17.40
N LYS A 121 -3.16 32.15 17.19
CA LYS A 121 -4.19 31.73 18.15
C LYS A 121 -3.82 30.36 18.72
N ASN A 122 -4.21 30.10 19.97
CA ASN A 122 -4.11 28.79 20.60
C ASN A 122 -5.44 28.06 20.43
N LYS A 123 -5.39 26.81 19.93
CA LYS A 123 -6.58 25.96 19.78
C LYS A 123 -7.26 25.66 21.13
N ASP A 124 -6.46 25.54 22.20
CA ASP A 124 -6.95 25.19 23.54
C ASP A 124 -7.81 26.30 24.19
N GLU A 125 -7.80 27.50 23.60
CA GLU A 125 -8.65 28.64 24.00
C GLU A 125 -9.99 28.68 23.26
N VAL A 126 -10.20 27.73 22.30
CA VAL A 126 -11.43 27.67 21.48
C VAL A 126 -12.36 26.60 22.06
N PRO A 127 -13.68 26.79 22.10
CA PRO A 127 -14.61 25.75 22.49
C PRO A 127 -14.43 24.49 21.65
N ALA A 128 -14.32 23.33 22.29
CA ALA A 128 -14.04 22.06 21.60
C ALA A 128 -15.01 21.77 20.44
N LYS A 129 -16.28 22.08 20.61
CA LYS A 129 -17.32 21.90 19.58
C LYS A 129 -17.07 22.77 18.34
N GLU A 130 -16.62 24.01 18.51
CA GLU A 130 -16.27 24.92 17.41
C GLU A 130 -15.05 24.39 16.65
N PHE A 131 -14.02 23.96 17.38
CA PHE A 131 -12.82 23.38 16.81
C PHE A 131 -13.12 22.09 16.03
N ARG A 132 -13.95 21.17 16.58
CA ARG A 132 -14.39 19.95 15.90
C ARG A 132 -15.18 20.24 14.63
N ALA A 133 -16.03 21.28 14.64
CA ALA A 133 -16.75 21.68 13.44
C ALA A 133 -15.81 22.15 12.31
N GLU A 134 -14.71 22.87 12.65
CA GLU A 134 -13.68 23.23 11.67
C GLU A 134 -12.92 22.01 11.14
N CYS A 135 -12.64 21.01 11.98
CA CYS A 135 -12.02 19.74 11.54
C CYS A 135 -12.93 18.98 10.60
N ARG A 136 -14.22 18.86 10.91
CA ARG A 136 -15.25 18.22 10.05
C ARG A 136 -15.35 18.93 8.69
N ALA A 137 -15.39 20.25 8.68
CA ALA A 137 -15.44 21.04 7.45
C ALA A 137 -14.15 20.89 6.61
N TYR A 138 -12.99 20.78 7.26
CA TYR A 138 -11.73 20.53 6.60
C TYR A 138 -11.71 19.15 5.94
N ALA A 139 -12.12 18.11 6.66
CA ALA A 139 -12.20 16.75 6.14
C ALA A 139 -13.17 16.69 4.94
N GLN A 140 -14.38 17.26 5.07
CA GLN A 140 -15.37 17.27 3.98
C GLN A 140 -14.81 17.89 2.70
N LYS A 141 -14.10 19.00 2.81
CA LYS A 141 -13.45 19.63 1.65
C LYS A 141 -12.51 18.64 0.92
N TRP A 142 -11.73 17.87 1.67
CA TRP A 142 -10.79 16.94 1.04
C TRP A 142 -11.47 15.68 0.52
N VAL A 143 -12.53 15.19 1.16
CA VAL A 143 -13.42 14.16 0.60
C VAL A 143 -13.90 14.58 -0.78
N ASP A 144 -14.46 15.78 -0.91
CA ASP A 144 -14.98 16.27 -2.18
C ASP A 144 -13.88 16.43 -3.24
N THR A 145 -12.70 16.92 -2.84
CA THR A 145 -11.56 17.09 -3.74
C THR A 145 -11.04 15.74 -4.25
N GLN A 146 -10.77 14.79 -3.35
CA GLN A 146 -10.24 13.48 -3.70
C GLN A 146 -11.24 12.66 -4.51
N ARG A 147 -12.56 12.78 -4.22
CA ARG A 147 -13.63 12.18 -5.01
C ARG A 147 -13.54 12.57 -6.49
N GLU A 148 -13.44 13.86 -6.78
CA GLU A 148 -13.34 14.32 -8.16
C GLU A 148 -12.01 13.90 -8.83
N GLN A 149 -10.92 13.83 -8.07
CA GLN A 149 -9.63 13.34 -8.57
C GLN A 149 -9.68 11.85 -8.94
N LEU A 150 -10.35 11.02 -8.12
CA LEU A 150 -10.51 9.58 -8.35
C LEU A 150 -11.47 9.31 -9.52
N LYS A 151 -12.58 10.05 -9.62
CA LYS A 151 -13.46 10.00 -10.78
C LYS A 151 -12.70 10.34 -12.06
N ARG A 152 -11.86 11.38 -12.05
CA ARG A 152 -11.03 11.76 -13.19
C ARG A 152 -10.01 10.69 -13.58
N LEU A 153 -9.60 9.83 -12.64
CA LEU A 153 -8.75 8.67 -12.89
C LEU A 153 -9.51 7.49 -13.54
N GLY A 154 -10.84 7.59 -13.63
CA GLY A 154 -11.71 6.57 -14.22
C GLY A 154 -12.12 5.48 -13.25
N ILE A 155 -12.00 5.70 -11.95
CA ILE A 155 -12.44 4.76 -10.92
C ILE A 155 -13.96 4.74 -10.88
N MET A 156 -14.54 3.54 -10.97
CA MET A 156 -16.00 3.32 -10.95
C MET A 156 -16.45 2.87 -9.56
N GLY A 157 -17.49 3.50 -9.01
CA GLY A 157 -18.01 3.18 -7.68
C GLY A 157 -19.24 4.01 -7.31
N ASP A 158 -19.83 3.75 -6.15
CA ASP A 158 -20.94 4.49 -5.55
C ASP A 158 -20.47 5.83 -4.95
N TRP A 159 -20.14 6.77 -5.84
CA TRP A 159 -19.62 8.09 -5.47
C TRP A 159 -20.62 9.00 -4.78
N ASP A 160 -21.90 8.74 -4.95
CA ASP A 160 -22.98 9.55 -4.37
C ASP A 160 -23.35 9.10 -2.97
N ASN A 161 -22.98 7.87 -2.59
CA ASN A 161 -23.22 7.30 -1.28
C ASN A 161 -21.95 6.68 -0.65
N PRO A 162 -20.85 7.44 -0.49
CA PRO A 162 -19.63 6.94 0.14
C PRO A 162 -19.85 6.72 1.64
N TYR A 163 -18.94 6.01 2.29
CA TYR A 163 -18.86 5.97 3.74
C TYR A 163 -17.80 6.96 4.28
N LEU A 164 -18.11 7.62 5.39
CA LEU A 164 -17.19 8.52 6.08
C LEU A 164 -17.12 8.12 7.56
N THR A 165 -15.93 7.98 8.12
CA THR A 165 -15.81 7.66 9.56
C THR A 165 -16.44 8.74 10.44
N MET A 166 -16.60 9.98 9.93
CA MET A 166 -17.26 11.09 10.62
C MET A 166 -18.77 11.17 10.40
N ASP A 167 -19.41 10.23 9.69
CA ASP A 167 -20.86 10.14 9.64
C ASP A 167 -21.39 9.76 11.02
N PHE A 168 -22.44 10.40 11.51
CA PHE A 168 -22.97 10.14 12.85
C PHE A 168 -23.37 8.69 13.07
N GLN A 169 -23.84 8.03 12.02
CA GLN A 169 -24.12 6.58 12.05
C GLN A 169 -22.85 5.75 12.23
N ALA A 170 -21.74 6.14 11.57
CA ALA A 170 -20.46 5.49 11.72
C ALA A 170 -19.89 5.75 13.13
N GLU A 171 -19.88 7.01 13.59
CA GLU A 171 -19.46 7.39 14.95
C GLU A 171 -20.23 6.58 16.01
N ALA A 172 -21.55 6.46 15.88
CA ALA A 172 -22.38 5.68 16.80
C ALA A 172 -22.05 4.17 16.76
N THR A 173 -21.71 3.63 15.59
CA THR A 173 -21.34 2.22 15.47
C THR A 173 -19.96 1.97 16.05
N ILE A 174 -18.99 2.88 15.85
CA ILE A 174 -17.66 2.80 16.47
C ILE A 174 -17.79 2.80 18.01
N VAL A 175 -18.65 3.69 18.56
CA VAL A 175 -18.97 3.69 20.00
C VAL A 175 -19.57 2.34 20.42
N ALA A 176 -20.52 1.79 19.66
CA ALA A 176 -21.12 0.50 19.96
C ALA A 176 -20.09 -0.65 19.92
N GLU A 177 -19.13 -0.62 18.98
CA GLU A 177 -18.03 -1.59 18.94
C GLU A 177 -17.12 -1.46 20.18
N LEU A 178 -16.77 -0.25 20.60
CA LEU A 178 -16.04 -0.04 21.86
C LEU A 178 -16.79 -0.63 23.07
N MET A 179 -18.13 -0.43 23.13
CA MET A 179 -18.96 -0.97 24.20
C MET A 179 -18.90 -2.51 24.25
N LYS A 180 -18.81 -3.20 23.10
CA LYS A 180 -18.62 -4.66 23.07
C LYS A 180 -17.32 -5.10 23.74
N PHE A 181 -16.20 -4.37 23.51
CA PHE A 181 -14.95 -4.64 24.22
C PHE A 181 -15.10 -4.42 25.73
N ALA A 182 -15.77 -3.35 26.13
CA ALA A 182 -15.98 -3.02 27.54
C ALA A 182 -16.87 -4.07 28.23
N GLU A 183 -17.98 -4.47 27.61
CA GLU A 183 -18.91 -5.48 28.14
C GLU A 183 -18.24 -6.85 28.28
N ALA A 184 -17.46 -7.26 27.30
CA ALA A 184 -16.67 -8.50 27.34
C ALA A 184 -15.48 -8.43 28.32
N GLY A 185 -15.22 -7.27 28.95
CA GLY A 185 -14.08 -7.09 29.85
C GLY A 185 -12.73 -7.09 29.12
N ASN A 186 -12.73 -6.87 27.83
CA ASN A 186 -11.52 -6.79 26.98
C ASN A 186 -11.00 -5.36 26.85
N LEU A 187 -11.18 -4.58 27.90
CA LEU A 187 -10.69 -3.22 28.02
C LEU A 187 -10.26 -2.98 29.46
N TYR A 188 -9.13 -2.30 29.68
CA TYR A 188 -8.70 -1.91 31.00
C TYR A 188 -8.00 -0.56 30.98
N ARG A 189 -8.05 0.16 32.12
CA ARG A 189 -7.28 1.38 32.38
C ARG A 189 -6.01 1.02 33.14
N GLY A 190 -4.85 1.45 32.62
CA GLY A 190 -3.57 1.17 33.25
C GLY A 190 -2.57 2.29 33.03
N SER A 191 -1.57 2.39 33.91
CA SER A 191 -0.43 3.28 33.71
C SER A 191 0.75 2.42 33.29
N LYS A 192 1.17 2.54 32.03
CA LYS A 192 2.35 1.91 31.43
C LYS A 192 3.12 2.94 30.63
N PRO A 193 4.43 2.78 30.41
CA PRO A 193 5.14 3.57 29.43
C PRO A 193 4.53 3.37 28.04
N VAL A 194 4.17 4.44 27.38
CA VAL A 194 3.66 4.45 26.01
C VAL A 194 4.47 5.42 25.17
N MET A 195 4.55 5.17 23.88
CA MET A 195 5.13 6.15 22.94
C MET A 195 4.32 7.43 23.00
N TRP A 196 5.00 8.55 23.26
CA TRP A 196 4.40 9.85 23.54
C TRP A 196 5.06 10.94 22.71
N SER A 197 4.25 11.78 22.08
CA SER A 197 4.74 13.00 21.45
C SER A 197 4.58 14.21 22.35
N PRO A 198 5.67 14.82 22.83
CA PRO A 198 5.59 16.05 23.62
C PRO A 198 5.09 17.27 22.84
N VAL A 199 5.18 17.23 21.51
CA VAL A 199 4.73 18.33 20.63
C VAL A 199 3.23 18.26 20.38
N GLU A 200 2.71 17.06 20.09
CA GLU A 200 1.29 16.81 19.92
C GLU A 200 0.57 16.59 21.26
N LYS A 201 1.30 16.32 22.34
CA LYS A 201 0.78 16.06 23.69
C LYS A 201 -0.19 14.88 23.75
N THR A 202 0.18 13.77 23.12
CA THR A 202 -0.66 12.58 23.04
C THR A 202 0.16 11.31 22.91
N ALA A 203 -0.43 10.19 23.32
CA ALA A 203 0.09 8.86 23.04
C ALA A 203 0.05 8.58 21.54
N LEU A 204 0.98 7.78 21.05
CA LEU A 204 1.09 7.34 19.66
C LEU A 204 1.08 5.81 19.61
N ALA A 205 0.43 5.26 18.58
CA ALA A 205 0.59 3.87 18.21
C ALA A 205 1.89 3.68 17.40
N GLU A 206 2.39 2.45 17.32
CA GLU A 206 3.59 2.12 16.54
C GLU A 206 3.46 2.51 15.05
N ALA A 207 2.25 2.40 14.48
CA ALA A 207 1.95 2.83 13.12
C ALA A 207 2.03 4.35 12.90
N GLU A 208 2.08 5.14 13.97
CA GLU A 208 2.18 6.60 13.95
C GLU A 208 3.62 7.11 14.18
N VAL A 209 4.58 6.19 14.21
CA VAL A 209 6.00 6.46 14.46
C VAL A 209 6.84 6.12 13.23
N GLU A 210 7.77 6.99 12.90
CA GLU A 210 8.79 6.77 11.86
C GLU A 210 10.17 6.77 12.53
N TYR A 211 11.04 5.87 12.11
CA TYR A 211 12.41 5.81 12.62
C TYR A 211 13.34 6.59 11.69
N GLU A 212 14.12 7.50 12.28
CA GLU A 212 15.12 8.29 11.58
C GLU A 212 16.53 7.94 12.07
N ASP A 213 17.45 7.72 11.14
CA ASP A 213 18.86 7.48 11.47
C ASP A 213 19.53 8.78 11.87
N LEU A 214 19.88 8.88 13.15
CA LEU A 214 20.58 10.01 13.72
C LEU A 214 22.08 9.69 13.82
N THR A 215 22.94 10.67 13.56
CA THR A 215 24.39 10.56 13.66
C THR A 215 25.00 11.52 14.70
N ASP A 216 24.14 12.24 15.42
CA ASP A 216 24.52 13.31 16.31
C ASP A 216 23.75 13.24 17.66
N SER A 217 23.44 12.02 18.09
CA SER A 217 22.78 11.79 19.37
C SER A 217 23.74 11.92 20.53
N PRO A 218 23.30 12.45 21.70
CA PRO A 218 24.12 12.46 22.88
C PRO A 218 24.37 11.05 23.39
N GLN A 219 25.53 10.82 23.98
CA GLN A 219 25.83 9.65 24.82
C GLN A 219 26.61 10.09 26.01
N ILE A 220 26.31 9.50 27.18
CA ILE A 220 27.01 9.82 28.44
C ILE A 220 27.30 8.56 29.26
N ASP A 221 28.42 8.56 29.98
CA ASP A 221 28.76 7.59 31.01
C ASP A 221 28.64 8.27 32.37
N VAL A 222 27.82 7.66 33.28
CA VAL A 222 27.50 8.24 34.59
C VAL A 222 27.85 7.26 35.72
N ALA A 223 28.57 7.74 36.71
CA ALA A 223 29.00 6.99 37.87
C ALA A 223 28.01 7.07 39.03
N PHE A 224 27.62 5.91 39.57
CA PHE A 224 26.77 5.76 40.74
C PHE A 224 27.61 5.12 41.86
N GLU A 225 27.83 5.80 42.96
CA GLU A 225 28.63 5.26 44.07
C GLU A 225 27.91 4.10 44.76
N ILE A 226 28.55 2.97 44.85
CA ILE A 226 28.04 1.76 45.54
C ILE A 226 28.22 1.98 47.05
N THR A 227 27.08 1.96 47.77
CA THR A 227 27.06 2.23 49.23
C THR A 227 26.89 0.98 50.06
N GLU A 228 26.28 -0.04 49.49
CA GLU A 228 26.06 -1.35 50.15
C GLU A 228 26.30 -2.46 49.11
N SER A 229 27.06 -3.50 49.51
CA SER A 229 27.27 -4.69 48.69
C SER A 229 27.67 -5.88 49.54
N PRO A 230 27.30 -7.12 49.19
CA PRO A 230 27.85 -8.33 49.82
C PRO A 230 29.37 -8.50 49.48
N ILE A 231 29.84 -7.84 48.46
CA ILE A 231 31.25 -7.83 48.00
C ILE A 231 31.94 -6.61 48.60
N GLU A 232 32.89 -6.81 49.51
CA GLU A 232 33.53 -5.72 50.27
C GLU A 232 34.28 -4.76 49.35
N GLU A 233 34.89 -5.28 48.28
CA GLU A 233 35.69 -4.52 47.31
C GLU A 233 34.87 -3.52 46.51
N LEU A 234 33.54 -3.76 46.37
CA LEU A 234 32.67 -2.87 45.63
C LEU A 234 32.19 -1.65 46.43
N VAL A 235 32.24 -1.71 47.75
CA VAL A 235 31.75 -0.61 48.60
C VAL A 235 32.64 0.61 48.51
N GLY A 236 32.07 1.73 48.04
CA GLY A 236 32.79 2.97 47.77
C GLY A 236 33.31 3.10 46.31
N ALA A 237 33.26 2.01 45.53
CA ALA A 237 33.47 2.05 44.11
C ALA A 237 32.22 2.57 43.36
N HIS A 238 32.30 2.76 42.06
CA HIS A 238 31.21 3.32 41.26
C HIS A 238 30.71 2.32 40.20
N ALA A 239 29.43 2.07 40.17
CA ALA A 239 28.77 1.43 39.04
C ALA A 239 28.61 2.44 37.90
N VAL A 240 29.03 2.07 36.71
CA VAL A 240 28.92 2.96 35.55
C VAL A 240 27.77 2.54 34.66
N ILE A 241 26.87 3.48 34.38
CA ILE A 241 25.84 3.30 33.38
C ILE A 241 26.15 4.16 32.12
N TRP A 242 25.71 3.69 31.01
CA TRP A 242 25.78 4.40 29.74
C TRP A 242 24.37 4.65 29.22
N THR A 243 24.10 5.84 28.65
CA THR A 243 22.81 6.15 28.04
C THR A 243 22.92 7.17 26.90
N THR A 244 22.04 7.03 25.90
CA THR A 244 21.83 8.02 24.82
C THR A 244 20.68 8.99 25.13
N THR A 245 20.01 8.81 26.27
CA THR A 245 18.90 9.62 26.75
C THR A 245 19.19 10.23 28.11
N PRO A 246 20.06 11.25 28.20
CA PRO A 246 20.46 11.86 29.49
C PRO A 246 19.31 12.30 30.36
N TRP A 247 18.19 12.69 29.70
CA TRP A 247 17.00 13.18 30.41
C TRP A 247 16.26 12.10 31.22
N THR A 248 16.63 10.82 31.12
CA THR A 248 16.05 9.77 31.99
C THR A 248 16.80 9.61 33.33
N ILE A 249 18.01 10.12 33.45
CA ILE A 249 18.79 10.07 34.70
C ILE A 249 18.09 10.77 35.86
N PRO A 250 17.43 11.94 35.70
CA PRO A 250 16.70 12.59 36.81
C PRO A 250 15.55 11.76 37.41
N VAL A 251 15.13 10.70 36.76
CA VAL A 251 14.06 9.82 37.22
C VAL A 251 14.52 8.36 37.42
N ASN A 252 15.83 8.16 37.45
CA ASN A 252 16.43 6.86 37.73
C ASN A 252 16.02 6.34 39.13
N GLN A 253 15.64 5.05 39.22
CA GLN A 253 15.21 4.41 40.47
C GLN A 253 16.00 3.14 40.83
N ALA A 254 16.64 2.49 39.86
CA ALA A 254 17.41 1.25 40.06
C ALA A 254 18.53 1.13 38.99
N LEU A 255 19.38 0.12 39.13
CA LEU A 255 20.34 -0.32 38.13
C LEU A 255 20.09 -1.79 37.83
N ALA A 256 20.07 -2.20 36.56
CA ALA A 256 19.92 -3.59 36.16
C ALA A 256 21.25 -4.21 35.76
N TYR A 257 21.45 -5.49 36.09
CA TYR A 257 22.58 -6.31 35.69
C TYR A 257 22.11 -7.62 35.03
N GLY A 258 22.93 -8.15 34.10
CA GLY A 258 22.68 -9.48 33.53
C GLY A 258 23.27 -10.57 34.45
N PRO A 259 22.51 -11.57 34.91
CA PRO A 259 22.96 -12.56 35.90
C PRO A 259 24.14 -13.40 35.41
N ASP A 260 24.22 -13.70 34.14
CA ASP A 260 25.28 -14.50 33.52
C ASP A 260 26.43 -13.67 32.92
N VAL A 261 26.33 -12.32 32.93
CA VAL A 261 27.37 -11.42 32.45
C VAL A 261 28.53 -11.40 33.45
N GLU A 262 29.76 -11.45 32.94
CA GLU A 262 30.98 -11.29 33.73
C GLU A 262 31.26 -9.79 33.96
N TYR A 263 31.42 -9.37 35.21
CA TYR A 263 31.68 -8.00 35.60
C TYR A 263 33.06 -7.91 36.23
N VAL A 264 33.71 -6.76 36.04
CA VAL A 264 35.01 -6.45 36.66
C VAL A 264 34.95 -5.10 37.36
N LEU A 265 35.63 -5.00 38.49
CA LEU A 265 35.97 -3.73 39.09
C LEU A 265 37.36 -3.32 38.62
N VAL A 266 37.42 -2.22 37.86
CA VAL A 266 38.70 -1.70 37.35
C VAL A 266 39.11 -0.43 38.06
N ASP A 267 40.39 -0.38 38.46
CA ASP A 267 41.07 0.84 38.89
C ASP A 267 41.58 1.59 37.66
N ILE A 268 41.20 2.84 37.55
CA ILE A 268 41.86 3.77 36.63
C ILE A 268 43.03 4.43 37.34
N ILE A 269 44.21 4.11 36.86
CA ILE A 269 45.46 4.58 37.46
C ILE A 269 46.12 5.65 36.56
N GLY A 270 46.19 6.89 37.04
CA GLY A 270 46.89 7.97 36.36
C GLY A 270 48.34 8.07 36.81
N ARG A 271 49.25 8.46 35.88
CA ARG A 271 50.67 8.74 36.14
C ARG A 271 51.03 10.09 35.53
N ASP A 272 51.98 10.80 36.18
CA ASP A 272 52.46 12.10 35.66
C ASP A 272 53.40 11.93 34.45
N SER A 273 54.04 10.75 34.32
CA SER A 273 54.79 10.35 33.12
C SER A 273 54.86 8.82 32.98
N ALA A 274 55.14 8.31 31.76
CA ALA A 274 55.25 6.87 31.47
C ALA A 274 56.38 6.16 32.26
N GLU A 275 57.37 6.87 32.69
CA GLU A 275 58.59 6.32 33.36
C GLU A 275 58.52 6.43 34.89
N ASP A 276 57.63 7.22 35.48
CA ASP A 276 57.54 7.47 36.93
C ASP A 276 56.43 6.66 37.58
N ALA A 277 56.78 5.43 37.94
CA ALA A 277 55.88 4.56 38.75
C ALA A 277 55.57 5.10 40.15
N SER A 278 56.37 6.06 40.67
CA SER A 278 56.13 6.64 42.01
C SER A 278 55.05 7.72 42.02
N SER A 279 54.62 8.21 40.85
CA SER A 279 53.53 9.18 40.66
C SER A 279 52.14 8.50 40.48
N GLN A 280 52.07 7.20 40.61
CA GLN A 280 50.84 6.43 40.46
C GLN A 280 49.77 6.82 41.48
N ARG A 281 48.56 7.13 41.01
CA ARG A 281 47.36 7.42 41.84
C ARG A 281 46.12 6.85 41.24
N THR A 282 45.26 6.26 42.03
CA THR A 282 43.94 5.83 41.60
C THR A 282 43.08 7.08 41.29
N LEU A 283 42.55 7.13 40.09
CA LEU A 283 41.63 8.20 39.65
C LEU A 283 40.19 7.83 39.91
N GLY A 284 39.88 6.55 40.02
CA GLY A 284 38.54 6.03 40.37
C GLY A 284 38.49 4.52 40.18
N GLN A 285 37.49 3.90 40.84
CA GLN A 285 37.19 2.48 40.76
C GLN A 285 35.80 2.28 40.14
N TYR A 286 35.73 1.52 39.05
CA TYR A 286 34.54 1.45 38.25
C TYR A 286 34.13 -0.01 37.97
N LEU A 287 32.87 -0.33 38.28
CA LEU A 287 32.22 -1.62 38.00
C LEU A 287 31.57 -1.57 36.61
N ILE A 288 31.99 -2.44 35.72
CA ILE A 288 31.48 -2.59 34.33
C ILE A 288 31.57 -4.04 33.88
N ALA A 289 30.88 -4.42 32.80
CA ALA A 289 31.04 -5.73 32.19
C ALA A 289 32.45 -5.89 31.58
N GLU A 290 33.05 -7.05 31.75
CA GLU A 290 34.45 -7.32 31.32
C GLU A 290 34.64 -7.07 29.82
N ASP A 291 33.71 -7.55 28.99
CA ASP A 291 33.74 -7.39 27.52
C ASP A 291 33.68 -5.92 27.05
N LEU A 292 33.15 -5.01 27.88
CA LEU A 292 32.94 -3.59 27.55
C LEU A 292 34.01 -2.67 28.14
N VAL A 293 35.02 -3.22 28.85
CA VAL A 293 36.15 -2.43 29.37
C VAL A 293 36.90 -1.65 28.28
N PRO A 294 37.22 -2.22 27.12
CA PRO A 294 37.92 -1.48 26.05
C PRO A 294 37.12 -0.28 25.54
N ASP A 295 35.83 -0.45 25.32
CA ASP A 295 34.94 0.61 24.79
C ASP A 295 34.73 1.73 25.81
N PHE A 296 34.52 1.35 27.08
CA PHE A 296 34.46 2.29 28.19
C PHE A 296 35.77 3.11 28.32
N ALA A 297 36.93 2.44 28.31
CA ALA A 297 38.21 3.08 28.37
C ALA A 297 38.44 4.09 27.23
N GLN A 298 38.00 3.75 26.03
CA GLN A 298 38.06 4.64 24.87
C GLN A 298 37.22 5.91 25.07
N ARG A 299 35.99 5.78 25.59
CA ARG A 299 35.10 6.93 25.81
C ARG A 299 35.60 7.85 26.92
N VAL A 300 36.12 7.28 27.98
CA VAL A 300 36.63 8.05 29.14
C VAL A 300 38.04 8.61 28.89
N ALA A 301 38.89 7.93 28.12
CA ALA A 301 40.26 8.36 27.81
C ALA A 301 40.34 9.70 27.06
N MET A 302 39.32 10.15 26.37
CA MET A 302 39.26 11.47 25.74
C MET A 302 39.37 12.63 26.75
N GLY A 303 39.14 12.38 28.05
CA GLY A 303 39.28 13.36 29.16
C GLY A 303 40.45 13.11 30.13
N LEU A 304 41.15 11.99 29.98
CA LEU A 304 42.21 11.59 30.91
C LEU A 304 43.64 11.98 30.45
N ALA A 305 44.56 12.04 31.42
CA ALA A 305 45.97 12.31 31.13
C ALA A 305 46.60 11.18 30.27
N PRO A 306 47.63 11.48 29.47
CA PRO A 306 48.16 10.57 28.43
C PRO A 306 48.81 9.27 28.95
N PHE A 307 48.89 9.07 30.28
CA PHE A 307 49.49 7.92 30.92
C PHE A 307 48.51 7.32 31.93
N THR A 308 47.50 6.59 31.44
CA THR A 308 46.48 5.95 32.27
C THR A 308 46.53 4.43 32.04
N ASP A 309 46.59 3.64 33.12
CA ASP A 309 46.51 2.19 33.11
C ASP A 309 45.23 1.75 33.77
N LEU A 310 44.71 0.56 33.39
CA LEU A 310 43.57 -0.09 34.01
C LEU A 310 44.04 -1.34 34.75
N GLU A 311 43.72 -1.47 36.04
CA GLU A 311 43.97 -2.67 36.83
C GLU A 311 42.67 -3.31 37.28
N ASN A 312 42.53 -4.62 37.09
CA ASN A 312 41.38 -5.38 37.57
C ASN A 312 41.55 -5.68 39.03
N VAL A 313 40.63 -5.21 39.86
CA VAL A 313 40.62 -5.40 41.33
C VAL A 313 39.76 -6.56 41.76
N TRP A 314 38.64 -6.74 41.10
CA TRP A 314 37.66 -7.82 41.35
C TRP A 314 37.03 -8.26 40.07
N SER A 315 36.64 -9.53 39.99
CA SER A 315 35.82 -10.07 38.89
C SER A 315 34.82 -11.11 39.42
N GLY A 316 33.62 -11.15 38.80
CA GLY A 316 32.57 -12.10 39.16
C GLY A 316 31.39 -12.02 38.23
N LYS A 317 30.43 -12.93 38.43
CA LYS A 317 29.20 -12.93 37.62
C LYS A 317 28.23 -11.86 38.11
N GLY A 318 27.32 -11.44 37.22
CA GLY A 318 26.25 -10.54 37.60
C GLY A 318 25.39 -11.03 38.76
N SER A 319 25.15 -12.35 38.85
CA SER A 319 24.46 -12.97 40.00
C SER A 319 25.12 -12.67 41.38
N ASP A 320 26.42 -12.38 41.42
CA ASP A 320 27.14 -12.02 42.65
C ASP A 320 26.80 -10.59 43.10
N LEU A 321 26.26 -9.75 42.20
CA LEU A 321 25.88 -8.36 42.50
C LEU A 321 24.52 -8.23 43.20
N ALA A 322 23.83 -9.34 43.44
CA ALA A 322 22.56 -9.34 44.18
C ALA A 322 22.69 -8.60 45.52
N GLU A 323 21.62 -7.92 45.95
CA GLU A 323 21.56 -7.08 47.16
C GLU A 323 22.49 -5.85 47.19
N THR A 324 23.26 -5.58 46.14
CA THR A 324 24.06 -4.36 45.99
C THR A 324 23.14 -3.13 45.82
N LYS A 325 23.57 -2.00 46.40
CA LYS A 325 22.86 -0.72 46.27
C LYS A 325 23.85 0.41 45.99
N ALA A 326 23.44 1.30 45.10
CA ALA A 326 24.17 2.54 44.82
C ALA A 326 23.34 3.77 45.27
N ARG A 327 24.00 4.90 45.33
CA ARG A 327 23.35 6.19 45.55
C ARG A 327 23.32 7.01 44.28
N HIS A 328 22.21 7.70 44.11
CA HIS A 328 22.05 8.59 42.95
C HIS A 328 23.08 9.73 42.98
N PRO A 329 23.68 10.13 41.84
CA PRO A 329 24.66 11.25 41.79
C PRO A 329 24.13 12.54 42.44
N MET A 330 22.86 12.83 42.31
CA MET A 330 22.21 14.02 42.87
C MET A 330 21.61 13.80 44.28
N HIS A 331 22.12 12.81 45.04
CA HIS A 331 21.58 12.46 46.36
C HIS A 331 21.56 13.65 47.36
N HIS A 332 22.41 14.63 47.15
CA HIS A 332 22.45 15.85 47.96
C HIS A 332 21.16 16.71 47.89
N LEU A 333 20.33 16.51 46.84
CA LEU A 333 19.01 17.16 46.70
C LEU A 333 17.97 16.60 47.70
N GLY A 334 18.27 15.47 48.38
CA GLY A 334 17.35 14.84 49.32
C GLY A 334 16.12 14.19 48.67
N GLY A 335 15.12 13.85 49.46
CA GLY A 335 13.85 13.29 48.96
C GLY A 335 14.02 12.07 48.05
N PHE A 336 13.48 12.11 46.87
CA PHE A 336 13.59 11.04 45.86
C PHE A 336 15.05 10.60 45.61
N TYR A 337 15.98 11.54 45.57
CA TYR A 337 17.40 11.27 45.26
C TYR A 337 18.19 10.68 46.42
N ALA A 338 17.70 10.80 47.68
CA ALA A 338 18.30 10.19 48.83
C ALA A 338 17.99 8.70 48.95
N THR A 339 17.00 8.19 48.26
CA THR A 339 16.64 6.77 48.24
C THR A 339 17.73 5.95 47.58
N PRO A 340 18.22 4.84 48.15
CA PRO A 340 19.20 3.98 47.54
C PRO A 340 18.67 3.36 46.23
N ARG A 341 19.57 3.14 45.30
CA ARG A 341 19.28 2.51 43.97
C ARG A 341 19.66 1.04 44.05
N PRO A 342 18.69 0.11 44.18
CA PRO A 342 19.00 -1.32 44.21
C PRO A 342 19.49 -1.79 42.83
N PHE A 343 20.35 -2.82 42.86
CA PHE A 343 20.67 -3.59 41.68
C PHE A 343 19.61 -4.67 41.48
N LEU A 344 19.11 -4.80 40.25
CA LEU A 344 18.04 -5.72 39.85
C LEU A 344 18.53 -6.67 38.76
N GLU A 345 18.19 -7.96 38.90
CA GLU A 345 18.48 -8.95 37.88
C GLU A 345 17.58 -8.77 36.67
N GLY A 346 18.16 -8.58 35.47
CA GLY A 346 17.43 -8.36 34.20
C GLY A 346 18.02 -9.16 33.07
N ASP A 347 17.23 -10.10 32.52
CA ASP A 347 17.64 -10.97 31.38
C ASP A 347 17.88 -10.21 30.07
N PHE A 348 17.37 -8.98 29.95
CA PHE A 348 17.53 -8.10 28.77
C PHE A 348 18.89 -7.37 28.75
N VAL A 349 19.69 -7.44 29.79
CA VAL A 349 21.00 -6.79 29.85
C VAL A 349 21.99 -7.52 28.95
N THR A 350 22.55 -6.80 27.96
CA THR A 350 23.50 -7.34 26.99
C THR A 350 24.87 -6.67 27.10
N THR A 351 25.89 -7.27 26.48
CA THR A 351 27.26 -6.71 26.35
C THR A 351 27.58 -6.23 24.95
N GLU A 352 26.56 -5.92 24.13
CA GLU A 352 26.75 -5.42 22.76
C GLU A 352 27.19 -3.95 22.73
N SER A 353 26.80 -3.17 23.74
CA SER A 353 27.14 -1.75 23.86
C SER A 353 26.97 -1.26 25.31
N GLY A 354 27.54 -0.08 25.62
CA GLY A 354 27.37 0.55 26.92
C GLY A 354 28.41 0.14 27.94
N THR A 355 27.98 -0.31 29.12
CA THR A 355 28.80 -0.70 30.27
C THR A 355 28.40 -2.03 30.89
N GLY A 356 27.32 -2.67 30.35
CA GLY A 356 26.73 -3.89 30.91
C GLY A 356 25.89 -3.66 32.17
N LEU A 357 25.75 -2.42 32.62
CA LEU A 357 24.83 -2.01 33.67
C LEU A 357 23.83 -1.02 33.05
N VAL A 358 22.54 -1.27 33.24
CA VAL A 358 21.46 -0.45 32.69
C VAL A 358 20.80 0.35 33.81
N HIS A 359 20.70 1.68 33.63
CA HIS A 359 19.92 2.47 34.56
C HIS A 359 18.41 2.27 34.32
N MET A 360 17.64 2.20 35.38
CA MET A 360 16.21 1.87 35.34
C MET A 360 15.37 3.10 35.66
N SER A 361 14.48 3.46 34.73
CA SER A 361 13.52 4.56 34.84
C SER A 361 12.12 4.05 34.46
N PRO A 362 11.33 3.50 35.39
CA PRO A 362 10.05 2.83 35.11
C PRO A 362 9.00 3.72 34.42
N ASP A 363 9.22 5.02 34.35
CA ASP A 363 8.40 5.97 33.62
C ASP A 363 8.70 5.98 32.10
N HIS A 364 9.88 5.49 31.66
CA HIS A 364 10.41 5.78 30.33
C HIS A 364 10.99 4.58 29.55
N GLY A 365 10.73 3.36 30.01
CA GLY A 365 11.08 2.10 29.34
C GLY A 365 10.11 0.98 29.71
N GLU A 366 9.76 0.12 28.74
CA GLU A 366 8.85 -1.02 29.01
C GLU A 366 9.53 -2.06 29.89
N ASP A 367 10.77 -2.47 29.56
CA ASP A 367 11.57 -3.39 30.38
C ASP A 367 11.85 -2.79 31.75
N ASP A 368 12.14 -1.48 31.83
CA ASP A 368 12.34 -0.75 33.09
C ASP A 368 11.08 -0.82 33.96
N PHE A 369 9.91 -0.61 33.34
CA PHE A 369 8.63 -0.65 34.05
C PHE A 369 8.34 -2.04 34.62
N ASP A 370 8.48 -3.08 33.81
CA ASP A 370 8.13 -4.44 34.20
C ASP A 370 9.07 -4.96 35.30
N LEU A 371 10.39 -4.77 35.14
CA LEU A 371 11.36 -5.17 36.16
C LEU A 371 11.22 -4.38 37.45
N CYS A 372 11.06 -3.06 37.40
CA CYS A 372 10.84 -2.23 38.59
C CYS A 372 9.55 -2.60 39.31
N LYS A 373 8.45 -2.79 38.58
CA LYS A 373 7.15 -3.17 39.16
C LYS A 373 7.18 -4.54 39.83
N ALA A 374 7.87 -5.52 39.22
CA ALA A 374 8.08 -6.83 39.83
C ALA A 374 8.82 -6.74 41.17
N ASN A 375 9.66 -5.72 41.35
CA ASN A 375 10.41 -5.42 42.55
C ASN A 375 9.76 -4.35 43.47
N GLY A 376 8.50 -3.98 43.23
CA GLY A 376 7.73 -3.04 44.06
C GLY A 376 8.11 -1.56 43.86
N ILE A 377 8.85 -1.22 42.78
CA ILE A 377 9.24 0.13 42.43
C ILE A 377 8.23 0.69 41.42
N ASN A 378 7.56 1.78 41.77
CA ASN A 378 6.50 2.37 40.94
C ASN A 378 6.98 3.60 40.18
N PRO A 379 6.36 3.94 39.02
CA PRO A 379 6.60 5.20 38.32
C PRO A 379 6.36 6.43 39.18
N VAL A 380 7.09 7.52 38.89
CA VAL A 380 6.98 8.79 39.63
C VAL A 380 6.31 9.92 38.86
N PHE A 381 5.98 9.72 37.59
CA PHE A 381 5.27 10.65 36.73
C PHE A 381 5.89 12.06 36.70
N ALA A 382 7.22 12.12 36.59
CA ALA A 382 7.95 13.38 36.68
C ALA A 382 7.90 14.22 35.42
N VAL A 383 7.80 13.58 34.24
CA VAL A 383 7.75 14.27 32.95
C VAL A 383 6.30 14.49 32.51
N MET A 384 5.95 15.76 32.21
CA MET A 384 4.62 16.22 31.84
C MET A 384 4.31 15.93 30.36
N ASP A 385 3.11 16.27 29.93
CA ASP A 385 2.60 16.06 28.57
C ASP A 385 3.41 16.78 27.48
N ASP A 386 3.99 17.95 27.80
CA ASP A 386 4.84 18.75 26.92
C ASP A 386 6.34 18.36 26.98
N GLY A 387 6.67 17.30 27.72
CA GLY A 387 8.03 16.82 27.90
C GLY A 387 8.86 17.60 28.91
N ARG A 388 8.27 18.44 29.73
CA ARG A 388 8.97 19.14 30.82
C ARG A 388 8.80 18.39 32.13
N TYR A 389 9.79 18.53 33.02
CA TYR A 389 9.62 18.04 34.39
C TYR A 389 8.55 18.85 35.14
N ARG A 390 7.88 18.22 36.10
CA ARG A 390 6.92 18.88 36.98
C ARG A 390 7.60 20.02 37.73
N ASP A 391 6.85 21.08 38.08
CA ASP A 391 7.35 22.25 38.78
C ASP A 391 7.89 21.92 40.19
N ASP A 392 7.35 20.87 40.83
CA ASP A 392 7.75 20.39 42.15
C ASP A 392 8.86 19.35 42.13
N TRP A 393 9.39 18.99 40.92
CA TRP A 393 10.47 18.02 40.81
C TRP A 393 11.79 18.67 41.26
N ALA A 394 12.48 18.05 42.19
CA ALA A 394 13.62 18.65 42.88
C ALA A 394 14.84 18.94 41.96
N TRP A 395 14.98 18.22 40.85
CA TRP A 395 16.02 18.46 39.85
C TRP A 395 15.37 18.81 38.52
N LEU A 396 15.70 19.99 37.97
CA LEU A 396 15.21 20.49 36.68
C LEU A 396 13.69 20.82 36.64
N GLY A 397 12.97 20.73 37.76
CA GLY A 397 11.54 21.02 37.85
C GLY A 397 11.21 22.48 38.15
N ALA A 398 12.02 23.16 39.00
CA ALA A 398 11.82 24.55 39.34
C ALA A 398 12.11 25.50 38.15
N ASP A 399 11.50 26.70 38.14
CA ASP A 399 11.82 27.77 37.19
C ASP A 399 13.22 28.33 37.46
N ASP A 400 14.23 27.55 37.12
CA ASP A 400 15.61 27.97 37.21
C ASP A 400 16.04 28.65 35.92
N GLN A 401 16.38 29.91 36.03
CA GLN A 401 17.17 30.59 35.01
C GLN A 401 18.65 30.30 35.29
N ASP A 402 19.42 29.99 34.26
CA ASP A 402 20.87 29.92 34.39
C ASP A 402 21.47 31.29 34.73
N ALA A 403 22.77 31.35 35.02
CA ALA A 403 23.48 32.58 35.33
C ALA A 403 23.35 33.69 34.26
N ASP A 404 22.99 33.29 33.02
CA ASP A 404 22.75 34.19 31.88
C ASP A 404 21.27 34.56 31.71
N GLY A 405 20.38 34.14 32.63
CA GLY A 405 18.93 34.42 32.58
C GLY A 405 18.19 33.56 31.53
N LYS A 406 18.77 32.44 31.08
CA LYS A 406 18.09 31.49 30.17
C LYS A 406 17.33 30.46 30.96
N GLU A 407 16.14 30.14 30.48
CA GLU A 407 15.28 29.11 31.04
C GLU A 407 15.97 27.73 30.96
N ARG A 408 16.29 27.12 32.10
CA ARG A 408 16.86 25.77 32.21
C ARG A 408 15.82 24.69 31.94
N ARG A 409 14.57 24.96 32.30
CA ARG A 409 13.44 24.05 32.15
C ARG A 409 12.97 24.01 30.72
N ARG A 410 13.31 22.94 29.99
CA ARG A 410 12.94 22.71 28.60
C ARG A 410 12.36 21.31 28.41
N SER A 411 11.66 21.10 27.31
CA SER A 411 11.22 19.76 26.94
C SER A 411 12.42 18.83 26.72
N VAL A 412 12.28 17.61 27.19
CA VAL A 412 13.31 16.55 27.13
C VAL A 412 13.68 16.15 25.70
N ILE A 413 12.89 16.48 24.70
CA ILE A 413 13.25 16.27 23.27
C ILE A 413 14.15 17.39 22.72
N ASN A 414 14.42 18.45 23.48
CA ASN A 414 15.21 19.57 23.01
C ASN A 414 16.70 19.21 22.97
N LYS A 415 17.32 19.32 21.79
CA LYS A 415 18.74 18.96 21.60
C LYS A 415 19.71 19.70 22.57
N PRO A 416 19.63 21.03 22.79
CA PRO A 416 20.48 21.70 23.77
C PRO A 416 20.27 21.24 25.22
N PHE A 417 19.12 20.68 25.56
CA PHE A 417 18.85 20.16 26.91
C PHE A 417 19.64 18.88 27.21
N ASN A 418 19.82 18.03 26.18
CA ASN A 418 20.52 16.76 26.26
C ASN A 418 22.00 16.83 25.81
N ALA A 419 22.47 18.01 25.41
CA ALA A 419 23.84 18.18 24.91
C ALA A 419 24.89 17.98 26.02
N PRO A 420 26.15 17.65 25.67
CA PRO A 420 27.24 17.55 26.63
C PRO A 420 27.43 18.80 27.52
N GLU A 421 27.06 19.96 27.04
CA GLU A 421 27.04 21.25 27.74
C GLU A 421 25.66 21.61 28.31
N GLY A 422 24.67 20.72 28.16
CA GLY A 422 23.30 20.94 28.65
C GLY A 422 23.21 20.86 30.18
N PRO A 423 22.06 21.25 30.75
CA PRO A 423 21.90 21.35 32.20
C PRO A 423 22.11 20.03 32.92
N ILE A 424 21.68 18.91 32.38
CA ILE A 424 21.84 17.58 32.98
C ILE A 424 23.33 17.21 33.09
N CYS A 425 24.04 17.29 31.99
CA CYS A 425 25.49 17.00 31.95
C CYS A 425 26.31 17.98 32.78
N SER A 426 25.88 19.24 32.85
CA SER A 426 26.52 20.26 33.68
C SER A 426 26.40 19.92 35.17
N ASP A 427 25.18 19.62 35.63
CA ASP A 427 24.89 19.28 37.00
C ASP A 427 25.57 17.95 37.43
N LEU A 428 25.57 16.91 36.55
CA LEU A 428 26.28 15.65 36.77
C LEU A 428 27.82 15.85 36.85
N ARG A 429 28.37 16.77 36.04
CA ARG A 429 29.77 17.17 36.08
C ARG A 429 30.15 17.88 37.39
N GLU A 430 29.28 18.78 37.87
CA GLU A 430 29.45 19.44 39.15
C GLU A 430 29.38 18.44 40.31
N ALA A 431 28.50 17.45 40.20
CA ALA A 431 28.40 16.35 41.17
C ALA A 431 29.58 15.34 41.08
N GLY A 432 30.49 15.48 40.13
CA GLY A 432 31.61 14.58 39.90
C GLY A 432 31.26 13.20 39.36
N ALA A 433 30.03 13.04 38.83
CA ALA A 433 29.50 11.76 38.37
C ALA A 433 29.55 11.56 36.86
N LEU A 434 29.75 12.61 36.06
CA LEU A 434 29.87 12.52 34.61
C LEU A 434 31.28 12.12 34.21
N LEU A 435 31.45 10.92 33.64
CA LEU A 435 32.74 10.38 33.24
C LEU A 435 33.05 10.72 31.80
N SER A 436 32.09 10.59 30.91
CA SER A 436 32.21 11.00 29.51
C SER A 436 30.91 11.61 29.01
N ALA A 437 30.99 12.44 27.98
CA ALA A 437 29.84 12.95 27.24
C ALA A 437 30.25 13.37 25.83
N SER A 438 29.54 12.88 24.82
CA SER A 438 29.73 13.28 23.44
C SER A 438 28.35 13.40 22.73
N ALA A 439 28.35 13.92 21.51
CA ALA A 439 27.16 14.07 20.70
C ALA A 439 27.39 13.55 19.27
N ASP A 440 27.88 12.33 19.16
CA ASP A 440 28.32 11.68 17.93
C ASP A 440 27.82 10.22 17.80
N TYR A 441 26.86 9.82 18.65
CA TYR A 441 26.34 8.47 18.60
C TYR A 441 25.33 8.32 17.46
N ALA A 442 25.56 7.28 16.64
CA ALA A 442 24.70 6.97 15.50
C ALA A 442 23.72 5.85 15.84
N HIS A 443 22.45 6.13 15.78
CA HIS A 443 21.38 5.14 15.96
C HIS A 443 20.07 5.57 15.31
N SER A 444 19.17 4.61 15.12
CA SER A 444 17.81 4.86 14.68
C SER A 444 16.94 5.31 15.86
N TYR A 445 16.17 6.40 15.71
CA TYR A 445 15.36 6.97 16.80
C TYR A 445 13.92 7.26 16.36
N PRO A 446 12.90 6.96 17.21
CA PRO A 446 11.49 7.15 16.85
C PRO A 446 11.11 8.63 16.81
N HIS A 447 10.40 9.01 15.74
CA HIS A 447 9.86 10.36 15.53
C HIS A 447 8.36 10.25 15.20
N SER A 448 7.58 11.24 15.64
CA SER A 448 6.17 11.33 15.24
C SER A 448 6.06 11.51 13.72
N TRP A 449 5.20 10.73 13.11
CA TRP A 449 4.98 10.79 11.66
C TRP A 449 4.46 12.15 11.16
N ARG A 450 3.86 12.97 12.05
CA ARG A 450 3.26 14.27 11.70
C ARG A 450 4.14 15.46 12.03
N SER A 451 4.54 15.63 13.28
CA SER A 451 5.40 16.74 13.67
C SER A 451 6.86 16.55 13.29
N LYS A 452 7.27 15.29 13.01
CA LYS A 452 8.68 14.90 12.83
C LYS A 452 9.54 15.22 14.07
N ALA A 453 8.91 15.37 15.23
CA ALA A 453 9.58 15.55 16.49
C ALA A 453 9.90 14.19 17.14
N LYS A 454 10.96 14.18 17.96
CA LYS A 454 11.33 13.00 18.74
C LYS A 454 10.18 12.52 19.62
N VAL A 455 9.97 11.22 19.64
CA VAL A 455 9.04 10.52 20.53
C VAL A 455 9.78 10.11 21.79
N ILE A 456 9.09 10.08 22.92
CA ILE A 456 9.59 9.56 24.20
C ILE A 456 8.68 8.43 24.67
N TYR A 457 9.18 7.55 25.54
CA TYR A 457 8.31 6.73 26.37
C TYR A 457 7.87 7.56 27.59
N ARG A 458 6.56 7.52 27.91
CA ARG A 458 6.01 8.23 29.05
C ARG A 458 4.95 7.37 29.73
N CYS A 459 5.14 7.12 31.01
CA CYS A 459 4.13 6.45 31.84
C CYS A 459 2.99 7.43 32.13
N THR A 460 1.77 7.05 31.73
CA THR A 460 0.55 7.86 31.96
C THR A 460 -0.66 6.92 31.93
N PRO A 461 -1.76 7.26 32.66
CA PRO A 461 -2.98 6.48 32.59
C PRO A 461 -3.52 6.46 31.16
N GLN A 462 -3.73 5.26 30.60
CA GLN A 462 -4.25 5.02 29.26
C GLN A 462 -5.28 3.89 29.28
N TRP A 463 -6.02 3.76 28.18
CA TRP A 463 -6.94 2.67 27.93
C TRP A 463 -6.32 1.66 26.96
N PHE A 464 -6.40 0.38 27.29
CA PHE A 464 -5.76 -0.71 26.58
C PHE A 464 -6.73 -1.84 26.26
N VAL A 465 -6.55 -2.45 25.08
CA VAL A 465 -7.08 -3.78 24.75
C VAL A 465 -5.98 -4.80 25.05
N PRO A 466 -6.20 -5.74 25.98
CA PRO A 466 -5.22 -6.77 26.30
C PRO A 466 -5.13 -7.78 25.16
N MET A 467 -3.89 -8.13 24.76
CA MET A 467 -3.66 -9.12 23.72
C MET A 467 -3.71 -10.57 24.24
N ASP A 468 -3.32 -10.79 25.50
CA ASP A 468 -3.09 -12.12 26.08
C ASP A 468 -4.05 -12.49 27.23
N LYS A 469 -5.08 -11.67 27.42
CA LYS A 469 -6.18 -11.98 28.34
C LYS A 469 -7.09 -13.01 27.70
N GLU A 470 -7.51 -14.01 28.46
CA GLU A 470 -8.50 -14.99 28.03
C GLU A 470 -9.84 -14.32 27.69
N LEU A 471 -10.34 -14.60 26.50
CA LEU A 471 -11.58 -14.00 25.96
C LEU A 471 -12.79 -14.81 26.46
N GLU A 472 -13.88 -14.10 26.76
CA GLU A 472 -15.18 -14.75 26.93
C GLU A 472 -15.69 -15.27 25.57
N PRO A 473 -16.43 -16.40 25.53
CA PRO A 473 -16.98 -16.91 24.30
C PRO A 473 -17.85 -15.86 23.60
N VAL A 474 -17.54 -15.56 22.34
CA VAL A 474 -18.36 -14.64 21.54
C VAL A 474 -19.70 -15.33 21.23
N ALA A 475 -20.81 -14.74 21.67
CA ALA A 475 -22.13 -15.22 21.30
C ALA A 475 -22.30 -15.04 19.77
N THR A 476 -22.34 -16.15 19.04
CA THR A 476 -22.60 -16.12 17.59
C THR A 476 -23.97 -15.48 17.33
N PRO A 477 -24.08 -14.46 16.45
CA PRO A 477 -25.36 -13.90 16.08
C PRO A 477 -26.22 -14.98 15.39
N SER A 478 -27.41 -15.22 15.91
CA SER A 478 -28.37 -16.20 15.39
C SER A 478 -29.06 -15.78 14.08
N SER A 479 -28.37 -15.09 13.19
CA SER A 479 -28.93 -14.63 11.90
C SER A 479 -27.92 -14.76 10.76
N LEU A 480 -27.45 -15.98 10.48
CA LEU A 480 -26.83 -16.30 9.20
C LEU A 480 -27.89 -16.97 8.31
N HIS A 481 -28.50 -16.18 7.44
CA HIS A 481 -29.34 -16.71 6.38
C HIS A 481 -28.43 -17.25 5.27
N SER A 482 -28.43 -18.58 5.09
CA SER A 482 -28.02 -19.34 3.90
C SER A 482 -26.83 -20.32 3.96
N ALA A 483 -26.11 -20.48 5.04
CA ALA A 483 -25.27 -21.66 5.18
C ALA A 483 -25.97 -22.70 6.06
N SER A 484 -25.82 -24.00 5.76
CA SER A 484 -26.43 -25.03 6.60
C SER A 484 -25.82 -24.99 8.00
N ILE A 485 -26.67 -25.17 9.02
CA ILE A 485 -26.20 -25.18 10.44
C ILE A 485 -25.08 -26.21 10.65
N GLU A 486 -25.06 -27.29 9.86
CA GLU A 486 -24.02 -28.34 9.90
C GLU A 486 -22.67 -27.86 9.37
N ASP A 487 -22.62 -26.95 8.38
CA ASP A 487 -21.36 -26.40 7.85
C ASP A 487 -20.76 -25.34 8.79
N ILE A 488 -21.60 -24.61 9.49
CA ILE A 488 -21.18 -23.56 10.46
C ILE A 488 -20.69 -24.22 11.77
N GLU A 489 -21.39 -25.25 12.25
CA GLU A 489 -20.98 -26.03 13.44
C GLU A 489 -19.72 -26.85 13.15
N ALA A 490 -19.52 -27.38 11.96
CA ALA A 490 -18.31 -28.11 11.58
C ALA A 490 -17.08 -27.20 11.47
N ALA A 491 -17.25 -25.96 11.00
CA ALA A 491 -16.15 -24.97 10.92
C ALA A 491 -15.78 -24.39 12.29
N ALA A 492 -16.77 -24.10 13.14
CA ALA A 492 -16.55 -23.55 14.49
C ALA A 492 -16.01 -24.61 15.47
N THR A 493 -16.55 -25.82 15.43
CA THR A 493 -16.17 -26.89 16.37
C THR A 493 -14.87 -27.59 16.04
N GLY A 494 -14.42 -27.57 14.78
CA GLY A 494 -13.20 -28.26 14.35
C GLY A 494 -11.90 -27.65 14.91
N ASN A 495 -11.79 -26.34 14.91
CA ASN A 495 -10.59 -25.63 15.39
C ASN A 495 -10.58 -25.38 16.89
N ASP A 496 -11.72 -25.00 17.48
CA ASP A 496 -11.83 -24.77 18.93
C ASP A 496 -11.65 -26.07 19.73
N THR A 497 -12.14 -27.21 19.22
CA THR A 497 -11.97 -28.50 19.89
C THR A 497 -10.52 -29.00 19.84
N LEU A 498 -9.78 -28.70 18.77
CA LEU A 498 -8.35 -29.04 18.66
C LEU A 498 -7.47 -28.16 19.58
N ARG A 499 -7.79 -26.88 19.74
CA ARG A 499 -7.07 -25.94 20.62
C ARG A 499 -7.34 -26.24 22.11
N GLN A 500 -8.59 -26.47 22.48
CA GLN A 500 -8.95 -26.88 23.85
C GLN A 500 -8.30 -28.24 24.22
N ALA A 501 -8.10 -29.13 23.24
CA ALA A 501 -7.38 -30.38 23.43
C ALA A 501 -5.86 -30.19 23.61
N GLN A 502 -5.30 -29.08 23.12
CA GLN A 502 -3.88 -28.71 23.26
C GLN A 502 -3.60 -27.83 24.48
N GLY A 503 -4.64 -27.35 25.19
CA GLY A 503 -4.50 -26.53 26.41
C GLY A 503 -4.08 -25.08 26.12
N GLU A 504 -4.21 -24.60 24.86
CA GLU A 504 -3.96 -23.21 24.52
C GLU A 504 -5.10 -22.30 25.01
N ARG A 505 -4.73 -21.15 25.57
CA ARG A 505 -5.70 -20.14 26.01
C ARG A 505 -6.27 -19.42 24.80
N ASP A 506 -7.59 -19.23 24.74
CA ASP A 506 -8.24 -18.41 23.73
C ASP A 506 -8.06 -16.92 24.07
N THR A 507 -7.06 -16.30 23.51
CA THR A 507 -6.74 -14.87 23.66
C THR A 507 -6.92 -14.14 22.34
N LEU A 508 -6.97 -12.80 22.35
CA LEU A 508 -7.06 -12.03 21.11
C LEU A 508 -5.88 -12.33 20.18
N ARG A 509 -4.67 -12.46 20.73
CA ARG A 509 -3.47 -12.83 19.98
C ARG A 509 -3.60 -14.20 19.34
N THR A 510 -3.94 -15.24 20.08
CA THR A 510 -4.04 -16.61 19.54
C THR A 510 -5.15 -16.72 18.50
N ARG A 511 -6.28 -16.03 18.71
CA ARG A 511 -7.38 -15.99 17.74
C ARG A 511 -6.98 -15.27 16.45
N ALA A 512 -6.34 -14.10 16.56
CA ALA A 512 -5.85 -13.37 15.40
C ALA A 512 -4.79 -14.14 14.61
N MET A 513 -3.85 -14.83 15.29
CA MET A 513 -2.84 -15.68 14.64
C MET A 513 -3.49 -16.82 13.84
N ALA A 514 -4.52 -17.47 14.40
CA ALA A 514 -5.23 -18.51 13.69
C ALA A 514 -5.99 -18.00 12.47
N GLU A 515 -6.57 -16.82 12.55
CA GLU A 515 -7.24 -16.21 11.40
C GLU A 515 -6.24 -15.80 10.32
N ILE A 516 -5.02 -15.35 10.68
CA ILE A 516 -3.93 -15.09 9.73
C ILE A 516 -3.55 -16.36 8.96
N GLU A 517 -3.55 -17.53 9.61
CA GLU A 517 -3.31 -18.80 8.92
C GLU A 517 -4.42 -19.16 7.92
N ARG A 518 -5.67 -18.80 8.22
CA ARG A 518 -6.85 -19.08 7.38
C ARG A 518 -6.96 -18.16 6.17
N VAL A 519 -6.55 -16.90 6.31
CA VAL A 519 -6.66 -15.87 5.28
C VAL A 519 -5.65 -16.11 4.15
N GLU A 520 -6.07 -15.95 2.91
CA GLU A 520 -5.20 -16.02 1.75
C GLU A 520 -4.50 -14.66 1.52
N PHE A 521 -3.16 -14.67 1.46
CA PHE A 521 -2.35 -13.47 1.21
C PHE A 521 -1.71 -13.50 -0.18
N VAL A 522 -1.90 -12.42 -0.92
CA VAL A 522 -1.26 -12.20 -2.22
C VAL A 522 -0.40 -10.92 -2.15
N PRO A 523 0.93 -11.00 -2.25
CA PRO A 523 1.75 -12.22 -2.29
C PRO A 523 1.81 -12.96 -0.93
N PRO A 524 2.15 -14.26 -0.91
CA PRO A 524 2.16 -15.07 0.34
C PRO A 524 3.07 -14.53 1.45
N LYS A 525 4.12 -13.75 1.12
CA LYS A 525 5.00 -13.12 2.12
C LYS A 525 4.26 -12.18 3.08
N GLY A 526 3.08 -11.69 2.71
CA GLY A 526 2.21 -10.85 3.55
C GLY A 526 1.78 -11.55 4.82
N GLN A 527 1.50 -12.86 4.76
CA GLN A 527 1.11 -13.67 5.91
C GLN A 527 2.19 -13.69 7.00
N ASN A 528 3.43 -13.97 6.63
CA ASN A 528 4.55 -13.97 7.58
C ASN A 528 4.76 -12.58 8.21
N ARG A 529 4.57 -11.53 7.40
CA ARG A 529 4.77 -10.15 7.87
C ARG A 529 3.74 -9.74 8.91
N ILE A 530 2.45 -9.95 8.65
CA ILE A 530 1.39 -9.61 9.62
C ILE A 530 1.46 -10.54 10.85
N GLY A 531 1.80 -11.83 10.64
CA GLY A 531 1.98 -12.80 11.71
C GLY A 531 3.03 -12.35 12.71
N ALA A 532 4.25 -12.02 12.26
CA ALA A 532 5.31 -11.52 13.14
C ALA A 532 4.91 -10.23 13.87
N MET A 533 4.15 -9.33 13.23
CA MET A 533 3.66 -8.10 13.85
C MET A 533 2.61 -8.35 14.93
N VAL A 534 1.73 -9.34 14.76
CA VAL A 534 0.71 -9.69 15.75
C VAL A 534 1.32 -10.51 16.88
N GLU A 535 2.27 -11.41 16.58
CA GLU A 535 2.97 -12.23 17.58
C GLU A 535 3.70 -11.37 18.62
N GLY A 536 4.45 -10.36 18.17
CA GLY A 536 5.21 -9.45 19.04
C GLY A 536 4.44 -8.21 19.51
N ARG A 537 3.13 -8.10 19.22
CA ARG A 537 2.38 -6.88 19.51
C ARG A 537 2.13 -6.71 21.03
N PRO A 538 2.46 -5.54 21.64
CA PRO A 538 2.01 -5.23 23.00
C PRO A 538 0.50 -4.99 23.06
N ASP A 539 -0.05 -4.82 24.28
CA ASP A 539 -1.44 -4.42 24.46
C ASP A 539 -1.76 -3.15 23.66
N TRP A 540 -2.89 -3.12 22.99
CA TRP A 540 -3.25 -2.02 22.11
C TRP A 540 -3.71 -0.79 22.90
N VAL A 541 -2.91 0.29 22.91
CA VAL A 541 -3.27 1.57 23.50
C VAL A 541 -4.32 2.29 22.64
N LEU A 542 -5.53 2.46 23.19
CA LEU A 542 -6.65 3.08 22.48
C LEU A 542 -6.76 4.59 22.67
N SER A 543 -6.37 5.11 23.84
CA SER A 543 -6.65 6.51 24.21
C SER A 543 -5.68 7.50 23.56
N ARG A 544 -6.26 8.60 23.08
CA ARG A 544 -5.52 9.77 22.55
C ARG A 544 -6.03 11.03 23.21
N GLN A 545 -5.11 11.90 23.64
CA GLN A 545 -5.39 13.17 24.30
C GLN A 545 -5.58 14.29 23.27
N ARG A 546 -6.55 14.06 22.37
CA ARG A 546 -6.86 14.96 21.26
C ARG A 546 -8.34 15.34 21.27
N ALA A 547 -8.72 16.34 20.43
CA ALA A 547 -10.08 16.88 20.41
C ALA A 547 -10.96 16.33 19.27
N TRP A 548 -10.33 15.85 18.16
CA TRP A 548 -11.03 15.42 16.95
C TRP A 548 -10.96 13.92 16.72
N GLY A 549 -11.97 13.21 17.09
CA GLY A 549 -12.15 11.75 16.95
C GLY A 549 -13.31 11.25 17.79
N VAL A 550 -13.56 9.95 17.75
CA VAL A 550 -14.61 9.30 18.53
C VAL A 550 -14.18 9.20 20.00
N PRO A 551 -14.94 9.74 20.98
CA PRO A 551 -14.56 9.69 22.38
C PRO A 551 -14.65 8.27 22.96
N ILE A 552 -13.84 7.99 24.00
CA ILE A 552 -13.96 6.79 24.82
C ILE A 552 -15.15 7.02 25.77
N THR A 553 -16.34 6.60 25.34
CA THR A 553 -17.61 6.92 26.00
C THR A 553 -17.87 6.04 27.24
N LEU A 554 -16.93 6.05 28.18
CA LEU A 554 -17.01 5.29 29.42
C LEU A 554 -17.18 6.19 30.63
N PHE A 555 -17.95 5.70 31.59
CA PHE A 555 -18.05 6.26 32.94
C PHE A 555 -17.16 5.47 33.89
N VAL A 556 -16.28 6.14 34.59
CA VAL A 556 -15.30 5.57 35.51
C VAL A 556 -15.65 6.02 36.93
N ASN A 557 -15.72 5.08 37.86
CA ASN A 557 -15.94 5.40 39.26
C ASN A 557 -14.62 5.66 40.03
N LYS A 558 -14.72 5.97 41.32
CA LYS A 558 -13.57 6.34 42.17
C LYS A 558 -12.54 5.21 42.42
N ASP A 559 -12.90 3.98 42.13
CA ASP A 559 -11.99 2.81 42.24
C ASP A 559 -11.31 2.46 40.88
N ASN A 560 -11.48 3.33 39.88
CA ASN A 560 -11.02 3.14 38.49
C ASN A 560 -11.71 2.01 37.71
N SER A 561 -12.77 1.39 38.24
CA SER A 561 -13.60 0.52 37.44
C SER A 561 -14.54 1.33 36.55
N TYR A 562 -14.91 0.79 35.39
CA TYR A 562 -15.86 1.44 34.50
C TYR A 562 -17.23 0.78 34.54
N LEU A 563 -18.26 1.60 34.35
CA LEU A 563 -19.65 1.17 34.36
C LEU A 563 -19.95 0.26 33.18
N LYS A 564 -20.56 -0.90 33.44
CA LYS A 564 -21.08 -1.84 32.47
C LYS A 564 -22.59 -1.92 32.60
N ASP A 565 -23.29 -1.12 31.83
CA ASP A 565 -24.76 -1.08 31.85
C ASP A 565 -25.31 -0.89 30.44
N ALA A 566 -26.06 -1.88 29.94
CA ALA A 566 -26.59 -1.89 28.57
C ALA A 566 -27.57 -0.72 28.29
N ALA A 567 -28.30 -0.26 29.32
CA ALA A 567 -29.24 0.86 29.14
C ALA A 567 -28.51 2.20 29.06
N VAL A 568 -27.44 2.37 29.83
CA VAL A 568 -26.51 3.52 29.72
C VAL A 568 -25.87 3.52 28.35
N ASN A 569 -25.29 2.39 27.94
CA ASN A 569 -24.64 2.24 26.64
C ASN A 569 -25.59 2.57 25.48
N ALA A 570 -26.82 2.06 25.52
CA ALA A 570 -27.83 2.34 24.49
C ALA A 570 -28.18 3.83 24.39
N ARG A 571 -28.28 4.55 25.53
CA ARG A 571 -28.55 6.02 25.53
C ARG A 571 -27.37 6.78 24.91
N ILE A 572 -26.14 6.40 25.21
CA ILE A 572 -24.94 7.01 24.65
C ILE A 572 -24.91 6.81 23.13
N VAL A 573 -25.05 5.56 22.66
CA VAL A 573 -25.03 5.21 21.22
C VAL A 573 -26.11 5.98 20.46
N GLU A 574 -27.35 6.09 21.02
CA GLU A 574 -28.43 6.81 20.36
C GLU A 574 -28.18 8.34 20.33
N ALA A 575 -27.59 8.90 21.37
CA ALA A 575 -27.20 10.29 21.38
C ALA A 575 -26.11 10.61 20.34
N VAL A 576 -25.09 9.75 20.22
CA VAL A 576 -24.04 9.91 19.19
C VAL A 576 -24.62 9.72 17.79
N ARG A 577 -25.61 8.83 17.61
CA ARG A 577 -26.31 8.65 16.32
C ARG A 577 -27.05 9.93 15.90
N THR A 578 -27.54 10.70 16.85
CA THR A 578 -28.31 11.92 16.60
C THR A 578 -27.43 13.15 16.44
N ASP A 579 -26.46 13.34 17.34
CA ASP A 579 -25.67 14.57 17.48
C ASP A 579 -24.19 14.39 17.15
N GLY A 580 -23.76 13.19 16.75
CA GLY A 580 -22.37 12.84 16.51
C GLY A 580 -21.55 12.82 17.80
N VAL A 581 -20.22 12.85 17.67
CA VAL A 581 -19.28 12.85 18.81
C VAL A 581 -19.49 14.03 19.77
N ASP A 582 -20.15 15.09 19.33
CA ASP A 582 -20.50 16.26 20.17
C ASP A 582 -21.56 15.93 21.23
N ALA A 583 -22.23 14.77 21.15
CA ALA A 583 -23.14 14.29 22.17
C ALA A 583 -22.43 13.97 23.50
N TRP A 584 -21.14 13.58 23.45
CA TRP A 584 -20.37 13.23 24.65
C TRP A 584 -19.80 14.50 25.31
N GLU A 585 -20.62 15.13 26.15
CA GLU A 585 -20.29 16.33 26.89
C GLU A 585 -20.74 16.24 28.34
N GLU A 586 -20.00 16.86 29.26
CA GLU A 586 -20.27 16.81 30.70
C GLU A 586 -21.71 17.26 31.07
N ALA A 587 -22.27 18.22 30.31
CA ALA A 587 -23.64 18.72 30.52
C ALA A 587 -24.70 17.61 30.37
N ARG A 588 -24.44 16.55 29.64
CA ARG A 588 -25.36 15.43 29.38
C ARG A 588 -25.11 14.21 30.28
N LYS A 589 -24.12 14.26 31.16
CA LYS A 589 -23.73 13.15 32.05
C LYS A 589 -24.92 12.54 32.80
N ALA A 590 -25.76 13.36 33.43
CA ALA A 590 -26.94 12.90 34.16
C ALA A 590 -28.01 12.27 33.25
N GLU A 591 -28.12 12.73 32.01
CA GLU A 591 -29.01 12.14 30.99
C GLU A 591 -28.57 10.72 30.65
N PHE A 592 -27.28 10.51 30.43
CA PHE A 592 -26.74 9.18 30.10
C PHE A 592 -26.85 8.19 31.28
N LEU A 593 -26.49 8.64 32.47
CA LEU A 593 -26.56 7.80 33.68
C LEU A 593 -28.02 7.48 34.10
N GLY A 594 -28.96 8.39 33.83
CA GLY A 594 -30.36 8.20 34.20
C GLY A 594 -30.58 8.30 35.69
N ALA A 595 -31.70 7.72 36.19
CA ALA A 595 -32.07 7.77 37.61
C ALA A 595 -31.38 6.71 38.47
N ASP A 596 -30.69 5.75 37.87
CA ASP A 596 -30.15 4.58 38.56
C ASP A 596 -28.74 4.83 39.11
N TYR A 597 -28.07 5.88 38.68
CA TYR A 597 -26.68 6.19 39.05
C TYR A 597 -26.53 7.65 39.46
N ASP A 598 -25.74 7.90 40.53
CA ASP A 598 -25.38 9.24 40.96
C ASP A 598 -24.27 9.83 40.07
N PRO A 599 -24.50 10.92 39.36
CA PRO A 599 -23.48 11.54 38.50
C PRO A 599 -22.20 11.95 39.24
N ASP A 600 -22.26 12.25 40.54
CA ASP A 600 -21.09 12.66 41.33
C ASP A 600 -20.16 11.48 41.69
N GLU A 601 -20.60 10.24 41.48
CA GLU A 601 -19.76 9.04 41.68
C GLU A 601 -18.94 8.62 40.47
N TYR A 602 -19.24 9.17 39.27
CA TYR A 602 -18.62 8.81 38.02
C TYR A 602 -17.92 9.97 37.37
N GLU A 603 -16.82 9.71 36.67
CA GLU A 603 -16.12 10.62 35.78
C GLU A 603 -16.32 10.20 34.32
N MET A 604 -16.50 11.16 33.42
CA MET A 604 -16.50 10.90 31.97
C MET A 604 -15.08 10.81 31.46
N VAL A 605 -14.78 9.79 30.65
CA VAL A 605 -13.50 9.75 29.94
C VAL A 605 -13.56 10.70 28.75
N MET A 606 -12.63 11.66 28.72
CA MET A 606 -12.59 12.71 27.68
C MET A 606 -11.58 12.43 26.56
N ASP A 607 -10.74 11.40 26.72
CA ASP A 607 -9.85 10.94 25.66
C ASP A 607 -10.65 10.40 24.47
N ILE A 608 -10.08 10.52 23.28
CA ILE A 608 -10.66 9.92 22.07
C ILE A 608 -9.97 8.61 21.73
N LEU A 609 -10.60 7.81 20.89
CA LEU A 609 -10.05 6.56 20.37
C LEU A 609 -8.88 6.82 19.42
N ASP A 610 -8.00 5.85 19.34
CA ASP A 610 -7.05 5.70 18.25
C ASP A 610 -7.79 5.64 16.91
N VAL A 611 -7.41 6.45 15.94
CA VAL A 611 -8.05 6.48 14.61
C VAL A 611 -7.98 5.11 13.88
N TRP A 612 -7.00 4.26 14.23
CA TRP A 612 -6.95 2.89 13.73
C TRP A 612 -8.09 2.01 14.28
N PHE A 613 -8.68 2.37 15.41
CA PHE A 613 -9.89 1.73 15.90
C PHE A 613 -11.10 2.14 15.04
N ASP A 614 -11.20 3.42 14.68
CA ASP A 614 -12.28 3.93 13.83
C ASP A 614 -12.28 3.24 12.47
N SER A 615 -11.14 3.24 11.77
CA SER A 615 -10.99 2.54 10.48
C SER A 615 -11.07 1.02 10.62
N GLY A 616 -10.60 0.46 11.75
CA GLY A 616 -10.74 -0.95 12.08
C GLY A 616 -12.20 -1.43 12.13
N CYS A 617 -13.13 -0.54 12.52
CA CYS A 617 -14.56 -0.82 12.62
C CYS A 617 -15.33 -0.71 11.29
N THR A 618 -14.67 -0.39 10.17
CA THR A 618 -15.35 -0.22 8.87
C THR A 618 -16.18 -1.43 8.47
N HIS A 619 -15.74 -2.64 8.78
CA HIS A 619 -16.52 -3.84 8.52
C HIS A 619 -17.89 -3.82 9.24
N ALA A 620 -17.99 -3.20 10.42
CA ALA A 620 -19.24 -3.11 11.18
C ALA A 620 -20.20 -2.07 10.60
N PHE A 621 -19.71 -0.84 10.34
CA PHE A 621 -20.60 0.23 9.89
C PHE A 621 -20.74 0.33 8.35
N VAL A 622 -19.98 -0.46 7.59
CA VAL A 622 -20.13 -0.56 6.14
C VAL A 622 -20.73 -1.91 5.75
N LEU A 623 -20.04 -3.03 6.00
CA LEU A 623 -20.43 -4.34 5.49
C LEU A 623 -21.68 -4.92 6.17
N GLU A 624 -21.86 -4.66 7.46
CA GLU A 624 -22.99 -5.18 8.26
C GLU A 624 -24.11 -4.17 8.49
N SER A 625 -23.91 -2.91 8.13
CA SER A 625 -24.85 -1.82 8.51
C SER A 625 -26.22 -1.89 7.83
N GLY A 626 -26.32 -2.58 6.69
CA GLY A 626 -27.51 -2.57 5.84
C GLY A 626 -27.74 -1.27 5.06
N ARG A 627 -26.92 -0.24 5.25
CA ARG A 627 -26.95 1.00 4.45
C ARG A 627 -26.62 0.73 2.99
N TRP A 628 -25.72 -0.21 2.74
CA TRP A 628 -25.35 -0.72 1.42
C TRP A 628 -25.77 -2.19 1.32
N PRO A 629 -27.03 -2.46 0.87
CA PRO A 629 -27.59 -3.81 0.91
C PRO A 629 -26.88 -4.83 0.01
N ASP A 630 -26.05 -4.34 -0.90
CA ASP A 630 -25.21 -5.17 -1.77
C ASP A 630 -23.91 -5.64 -1.13
N LEU A 631 -23.52 -5.07 0.02
CA LEU A 631 -22.34 -5.49 0.77
C LEU A 631 -22.68 -6.55 1.80
N THR A 632 -21.71 -7.41 2.08
CA THR A 632 -21.80 -8.48 3.08
C THR A 632 -20.52 -8.62 3.88
N TRP A 633 -20.63 -9.07 5.12
CA TRP A 633 -19.50 -9.48 5.95
C TRP A 633 -19.38 -11.01 5.96
N PRO A 634 -18.16 -11.60 5.90
CA PRO A 634 -16.88 -10.92 5.63
C PRO A 634 -16.75 -10.45 4.18
N ALA A 635 -15.78 -9.56 3.92
CA ALA A 635 -15.41 -9.21 2.56
C ALA A 635 -14.63 -10.35 1.89
N ASN A 636 -14.74 -10.49 0.57
CA ASN A 636 -13.89 -11.40 -0.19
C ASN A 636 -12.43 -10.90 -0.21
N LEU A 637 -12.22 -9.58 -0.33
CA LEU A 637 -10.90 -9.02 -0.51
C LEU A 637 -10.72 -7.67 0.21
N TYR A 638 -9.57 -7.53 0.92
CA TYR A 638 -8.99 -6.25 1.30
C TYR A 638 -7.75 -5.98 0.45
N LEU A 639 -7.62 -4.76 -0.10
CA LEU A 639 -6.50 -4.38 -0.94
C LEU A 639 -5.92 -3.05 -0.51
N GLU A 640 -4.64 -3.01 -0.12
CA GLU A 640 -3.90 -1.80 0.25
C GLU A 640 -2.38 -1.98 0.05
N GLY A 641 -1.63 -0.92 0.38
CA GLY A 641 -0.17 -0.97 0.45
C GLY A 641 0.35 -1.91 1.53
N SER A 642 1.55 -2.40 1.36
CA SER A 642 2.21 -3.33 2.30
C SER A 642 2.47 -2.73 3.69
N ASP A 643 2.42 -1.40 3.86
CA ASP A 643 2.45 -0.70 5.15
C ASP A 643 1.21 -0.99 5.99
N GLN A 644 0.07 -1.33 5.37
CA GLN A 644 -1.19 -1.60 6.05
C GLN A 644 -1.21 -2.93 6.84
N HIS A 645 -0.18 -3.77 6.74
CA HIS A 645 0.00 -4.90 7.67
C HIS A 645 0.16 -4.42 9.13
N ARG A 646 0.72 -3.21 9.34
CA ARG A 646 0.83 -2.56 10.65
C ARG A 646 -0.31 -1.55 10.91
N GLY A 647 -1.15 -1.30 9.94
CA GLY A 647 -2.28 -0.37 9.98
C GLY A 647 -3.63 -1.07 9.91
N TRP A 648 -4.40 -0.75 8.87
CA TRP A 648 -5.78 -1.14 8.69
C TRP A 648 -6.03 -2.66 8.66
N PHE A 649 -5.18 -3.46 8.00
CA PHE A 649 -5.35 -4.90 8.01
C PHE A 649 -5.31 -5.47 9.42
N GLN A 650 -4.38 -4.99 10.25
CA GLN A 650 -4.20 -5.47 11.61
C GLN A 650 -5.31 -4.94 12.55
N SER A 651 -5.64 -3.66 12.50
CA SER A 651 -6.69 -3.08 13.36
C SER A 651 -8.06 -3.69 13.07
N SER A 652 -8.40 -3.88 11.78
CA SER A 652 -9.63 -4.52 11.35
C SER A 652 -9.68 -6.00 11.76
N LEU A 653 -8.56 -6.73 11.64
CA LEU A 653 -8.43 -8.10 12.11
C LEU A 653 -8.70 -8.21 13.61
N LEU A 654 -7.97 -7.42 14.42
CA LEU A 654 -8.09 -7.47 15.88
C LEU A 654 -9.49 -7.11 16.35
N GLN A 655 -10.09 -6.07 15.77
CA GLN A 655 -11.43 -5.64 16.11
C GLN A 655 -12.48 -6.73 15.78
N SER A 656 -12.41 -7.32 14.60
CA SER A 656 -13.34 -8.36 14.17
C SER A 656 -13.11 -9.67 14.96
N CYS A 657 -11.87 -10.07 15.20
CA CYS A 657 -11.56 -11.25 16.04
C CYS A 657 -12.09 -11.09 17.46
N ALA A 658 -11.98 -9.90 18.06
CA ALA A 658 -12.47 -9.65 19.41
C ALA A 658 -14.00 -9.69 19.51
N THR A 659 -14.73 -9.22 18.50
CA THR A 659 -16.17 -8.99 18.54
C THR A 659 -16.99 -10.02 17.76
N ARG A 660 -16.38 -10.72 16.80
CA ARG A 660 -17.03 -11.70 15.88
C ARG A 660 -16.32 -13.05 15.80
N GLY A 661 -15.13 -13.17 16.37
CA GLY A 661 -14.39 -14.42 16.43
C GLY A 661 -13.65 -14.81 15.14
N ARG A 662 -13.67 -13.97 14.08
CA ARG A 662 -12.96 -14.23 12.80
C ARG A 662 -12.48 -12.95 12.14
N ALA A 663 -11.56 -13.10 11.16
CA ALA A 663 -11.12 -12.00 10.30
C ALA A 663 -12.29 -11.42 9.47
N PRO A 664 -12.29 -10.10 9.18
CA PRO A 664 -13.34 -9.45 8.41
C PRO A 664 -13.18 -9.65 6.90
N TYR A 665 -12.17 -10.41 6.47
CA TYR A 665 -11.80 -10.65 5.07
C TYR A 665 -11.36 -12.10 4.87
N ASP A 666 -11.53 -12.60 3.63
CA ASP A 666 -11.06 -13.92 3.23
C ASP A 666 -9.69 -13.86 2.54
N GLN A 667 -9.41 -12.77 1.81
CA GLN A 667 -8.15 -12.54 1.10
C GLN A 667 -7.59 -11.15 1.39
N VAL A 668 -6.24 -11.04 1.36
CA VAL A 668 -5.51 -9.77 1.44
C VAL A 668 -4.56 -9.67 0.25
N LEU A 669 -4.78 -8.66 -0.59
CA LEU A 669 -3.89 -8.31 -1.70
C LEU A 669 -3.08 -7.08 -1.33
N THR A 670 -1.75 -7.15 -1.48
CA THR A 670 -0.88 -6.03 -1.12
C THR A 670 0.00 -5.57 -2.26
N HIS A 671 0.20 -4.26 -2.34
CA HIS A 671 1.16 -3.66 -3.26
C HIS A 671 2.36 -3.03 -2.53
N GLY A 672 3.49 -2.94 -3.23
CA GLY A 672 4.69 -2.26 -2.76
C GLY A 672 4.58 -0.72 -2.89
N PHE A 673 5.67 -0.04 -2.55
CA PHE A 673 5.76 1.42 -2.65
C PHE A 673 6.15 1.87 -4.05
N THR A 674 5.61 3.01 -4.45
CA THR A 674 6.04 3.70 -5.68
C THR A 674 7.26 4.55 -5.37
N MET A 675 8.39 4.24 -6.01
CA MET A 675 9.66 4.92 -5.88
C MET A 675 9.89 5.89 -7.05
N ASP A 676 10.77 6.86 -6.87
CA ASP A 676 11.24 7.69 -7.97
C ASP A 676 12.14 6.90 -8.95
N LYS A 677 12.56 7.53 -10.03
CA LYS A 677 13.44 6.91 -11.05
C LYS A 677 14.75 6.37 -10.50
N ALA A 678 15.23 6.90 -9.36
CA ALA A 678 16.46 6.47 -8.69
C ALA A 678 16.22 5.36 -7.65
N GLY A 679 14.96 4.93 -7.43
CA GLY A 679 14.60 3.94 -6.43
C GLY A 679 14.53 4.51 -5.01
N LYS A 680 14.32 5.83 -4.87
CA LYS A 680 14.13 6.47 -3.57
C LYS A 680 12.65 6.68 -3.28
N LYS A 681 12.27 6.55 -2.02
CA LYS A 681 10.92 6.91 -1.55
C LYS A 681 10.61 8.37 -1.91
N MET A 682 9.45 8.61 -2.46
CA MET A 682 9.02 9.95 -2.83
C MET A 682 8.58 10.75 -1.60
N SER A 683 9.06 11.99 -1.49
CA SER A 683 8.63 12.93 -0.45
C SER A 683 8.63 14.36 -0.96
N LYS A 684 7.74 15.19 -0.39
CA LYS A 684 7.69 16.63 -0.73
C LYS A 684 8.98 17.36 -0.35
N SER A 685 9.67 16.92 0.71
CA SER A 685 10.94 17.48 1.16
C SER A 685 12.08 17.23 0.19
N LEU A 686 12.09 16.07 -0.47
CA LEU A 686 13.08 15.73 -1.51
C LEU A 686 12.73 16.35 -2.87
N GLY A 687 11.52 16.86 -3.05
CA GLY A 687 11.05 17.43 -4.33
C GLY A 687 10.95 16.41 -5.47
N ASN A 688 10.91 15.11 -5.16
CA ASN A 688 10.86 14.02 -6.13
C ASN A 688 9.45 13.42 -6.32
N THR A 689 8.41 14.08 -5.82
CA THR A 689 7.03 13.62 -5.91
C THR A 689 6.47 13.82 -7.31
N ILE A 690 5.73 12.83 -7.79
CA ILE A 690 4.95 12.90 -9.02
C ILE A 690 3.50 13.18 -8.68
N ASP A 691 2.95 14.22 -9.29
CA ASP A 691 1.57 14.66 -9.11
C ASP A 691 0.69 14.01 -10.18
N PRO A 692 -0.17 13.04 -9.83
CA PRO A 692 -0.99 12.33 -10.80
C PRO A 692 -2.06 13.23 -11.42
N VAL A 693 -2.53 14.27 -10.73
CA VAL A 693 -3.52 15.22 -11.28
C VAL A 693 -2.93 15.97 -12.47
N LYS A 694 -1.73 16.54 -12.30
CA LYS A 694 -1.03 17.19 -13.41
C LYS A 694 -0.67 16.22 -14.54
N MET A 695 -0.35 14.98 -14.18
CA MET A 695 -0.04 13.94 -15.15
C MET A 695 -1.26 13.61 -16.02
N MET A 696 -2.47 13.49 -15.41
CA MET A 696 -3.72 13.31 -16.16
C MET A 696 -4.01 14.49 -17.13
N GLU A 697 -3.68 15.71 -16.71
CA GLU A 697 -3.82 16.91 -17.58
C GLU A 697 -2.87 16.90 -18.78
N GLN A 698 -1.72 16.24 -18.68
CA GLN A 698 -0.69 16.18 -19.72
C GLN A 698 -0.82 14.97 -20.63
N THR A 699 -1.01 13.80 -20.06
CA THR A 699 -0.93 12.51 -20.76
C THR A 699 -2.25 11.74 -20.80
N GLY A 700 -3.18 12.04 -19.89
CA GLY A 700 -4.44 11.31 -19.69
C GLY A 700 -4.35 10.27 -18.59
N ALA A 701 -5.53 9.86 -18.09
CA ALA A 701 -5.66 8.86 -17.02
C ALA A 701 -5.31 7.45 -17.53
N ASP A 702 -5.69 7.07 -18.74
CA ASP A 702 -5.39 5.75 -19.30
C ASP A 702 -3.88 5.44 -19.35
N ILE A 703 -3.01 6.45 -19.45
CA ILE A 703 -1.56 6.26 -19.40
C ILE A 703 -1.10 5.90 -17.98
N ILE A 704 -1.67 6.53 -16.95
CA ILE A 704 -1.37 6.20 -15.55
C ILE A 704 -1.89 4.80 -15.22
N ARG A 705 -3.08 4.46 -15.69
CA ARG A 705 -3.68 3.13 -15.51
C ARG A 705 -2.82 2.04 -16.16
N LEU A 706 -2.40 2.27 -17.42
CA LEU A 706 -1.54 1.34 -18.12
C LEU A 706 -0.18 1.16 -17.44
N TRP A 707 0.42 2.26 -16.89
CA TRP A 707 1.62 2.16 -16.09
C TRP A 707 1.39 1.30 -14.85
N ALA A 708 0.37 1.61 -14.05
CA ALA A 708 0.07 0.90 -12.80
C ALA A 708 -0.16 -0.61 -13.00
N LEU A 709 -0.74 -1.00 -14.14
CA LEU A 709 -1.05 -2.38 -14.48
C LEU A 709 0.06 -3.06 -15.30
N SER A 710 1.12 -2.34 -15.68
CA SER A 710 2.27 -2.89 -16.42
C SER A 710 3.48 -3.15 -15.52
N VAL A 711 3.47 -2.70 -14.27
CA VAL A 711 4.52 -2.95 -13.29
C VAL A 711 4.17 -4.17 -12.44
N ASP A 712 5.18 -4.85 -11.91
CA ASP A 712 4.96 -5.79 -10.82
C ASP A 712 4.65 -4.99 -9.55
N PHE A 713 3.38 -4.80 -9.28
CA PHE A 713 2.92 -3.99 -8.16
C PHE A 713 3.09 -4.68 -6.80
N THR A 714 3.34 -5.99 -6.75
CA THR A 714 3.55 -6.73 -5.49
C THR A 714 4.88 -6.40 -4.83
N GLU A 715 5.81 -5.80 -5.59
CA GLU A 715 7.11 -5.31 -5.14
C GLU A 715 7.19 -3.79 -5.25
N ASP A 716 8.22 -3.19 -4.62
CA ASP A 716 8.50 -1.78 -4.78
C ASP A 716 8.88 -1.48 -6.23
N HIS A 717 8.20 -0.55 -6.85
CA HIS A 717 8.33 -0.27 -8.27
C HIS A 717 8.61 1.21 -8.56
N ARG A 718 9.08 1.50 -9.76
CA ARG A 718 9.55 2.84 -10.12
C ARG A 718 8.60 3.54 -11.08
N ILE A 719 8.61 4.87 -11.01
CA ILE A 719 7.97 5.73 -11.99
C ILE A 719 8.93 6.87 -12.39
N GLY A 720 8.85 7.29 -13.65
CA GLY A 720 9.66 8.39 -14.21
C GLY A 720 9.42 8.56 -15.69
N ASP A 721 9.93 9.65 -16.29
CA ASP A 721 9.64 10.07 -17.66
C ASP A 721 9.97 9.00 -18.71
N GLU A 722 11.07 8.25 -18.55
CA GLU A 722 11.47 7.19 -19.49
C GLU A 722 10.51 6.01 -19.44
N ILE A 723 10.08 5.61 -18.23
CA ILE A 723 9.11 4.53 -18.02
C ILE A 723 7.77 4.94 -18.65
N LEU A 724 7.30 6.15 -18.37
CA LEU A 724 6.06 6.68 -18.92
C LEU A 724 6.10 6.82 -20.45
N LYS A 725 7.27 7.13 -21.02
CA LYS A 725 7.45 7.11 -22.47
C LYS A 725 7.28 5.71 -23.05
N GLY A 726 7.86 4.70 -22.40
CA GLY A 726 7.67 3.29 -22.76
C GLY A 726 6.22 2.85 -22.71
N VAL A 727 5.50 3.24 -21.65
CA VAL A 727 4.05 3.02 -21.50
C VAL A 727 3.27 3.72 -22.62
N GLY A 728 3.62 4.95 -22.97
CA GLY A 728 3.02 5.68 -24.07
C GLY A 728 3.23 4.98 -25.43
N ASP A 729 4.34 4.27 -25.60
CA ASP A 729 4.61 3.46 -26.81
C ASP A 729 3.73 2.19 -26.83
N GLN A 730 3.54 1.52 -25.71
CA GLN A 730 2.60 0.39 -25.55
C GLN A 730 1.16 0.85 -25.85
N TYR A 731 0.74 1.94 -25.25
CA TYR A 731 -0.57 2.54 -25.50
C TYR A 731 -0.81 2.80 -26.99
N ARG A 732 0.18 3.39 -27.68
CA ARG A 732 0.08 3.65 -29.13
C ARG A 732 -0.10 2.38 -29.96
N ARG A 733 0.57 1.28 -29.58
CA ARG A 733 0.41 -0.01 -30.26
C ARG A 733 -1.01 -0.55 -30.09
N LEU A 734 -1.53 -0.60 -28.87
CA LEU A 734 -2.90 -1.02 -28.60
C LEU A 734 -3.91 -0.16 -29.37
N ARG A 735 -3.76 1.17 -29.32
CA ARG A 735 -4.63 2.10 -30.04
C ARG A 735 -4.58 1.89 -31.57
N ASN A 736 -3.41 1.58 -32.14
CA ASN A 736 -3.27 1.29 -33.57
C ASN A 736 -3.97 -0.01 -33.95
N THR A 737 -3.92 -1.05 -33.11
CA THR A 737 -4.67 -2.29 -33.29
C THR A 737 -6.18 -2.02 -33.39
N PHE A 738 -6.74 -1.28 -32.42
CA PHE A 738 -8.15 -0.91 -32.46
C PHE A 738 -8.52 -0.05 -33.69
N ARG A 739 -7.63 0.89 -34.05
CA ARG A 739 -7.85 1.71 -35.23
C ARG A 739 -7.89 0.89 -36.51
N TYR A 740 -7.02 -0.12 -36.63
CA TYR A 740 -7.04 -1.07 -37.76
C TYR A 740 -8.34 -1.86 -37.77
N LEU A 741 -8.73 -2.45 -36.64
CA LEU A 741 -9.98 -3.23 -36.52
C LEU A 741 -11.20 -2.40 -36.93
N LEU A 742 -11.35 -1.21 -36.38
CA LEU A 742 -12.45 -0.30 -36.68
C LEU A 742 -12.51 0.05 -38.17
N GLY A 743 -11.35 0.31 -38.78
CA GLY A 743 -11.28 0.64 -40.19
C GLY A 743 -11.57 -0.57 -41.11
N ALA A 744 -11.08 -1.75 -40.76
CA ALA A 744 -11.30 -2.98 -41.53
C ALA A 744 -12.74 -3.47 -41.44
N LEU A 745 -13.41 -3.12 -40.33
CA LEU A 745 -14.81 -3.51 -40.07
C LEU A 745 -15.84 -2.44 -40.50
N ASP A 746 -15.42 -1.36 -41.12
CA ASP A 746 -16.33 -0.33 -41.65
C ASP A 746 -17.38 -0.95 -42.60
N GLY A 747 -18.67 -0.75 -42.25
CA GLY A 747 -19.79 -1.32 -42.99
C GLY A 747 -19.91 -2.86 -42.96
N PHE A 748 -19.22 -3.56 -42.01
CA PHE A 748 -19.36 -4.99 -41.83
C PHE A 748 -20.51 -5.32 -40.86
N ILE A 749 -21.43 -6.20 -41.28
CA ILE A 749 -22.65 -6.64 -40.55
C ILE A 749 -22.75 -8.18 -40.49
N GLY A 750 -21.77 -8.93 -41.01
CA GLY A 750 -21.82 -10.39 -41.04
C GLY A 750 -21.48 -11.03 -39.70
N ASP A 751 -21.85 -12.27 -39.50
CA ASP A 751 -21.50 -13.12 -38.35
C ASP A 751 -20.72 -14.38 -38.77
N MET A 752 -20.38 -15.25 -37.78
CA MET A 752 -19.64 -16.50 -38.05
C MET A 752 -20.39 -17.47 -38.93
N SER A 753 -21.73 -17.44 -38.97
CA SER A 753 -22.55 -18.33 -39.82
C SER A 753 -22.47 -17.94 -41.31
N ASP A 754 -22.16 -16.69 -41.60
CA ASP A 754 -22.01 -16.14 -42.94
C ASP A 754 -20.62 -16.36 -43.56
N ALA A 755 -19.63 -16.76 -42.74
CA ALA A 755 -18.22 -16.78 -43.15
C ALA A 755 -17.87 -17.91 -44.15
N GLY A 756 -18.72 -18.92 -44.27
CA GLY A 756 -18.42 -20.11 -45.10
C GLY A 756 -17.24 -20.90 -44.53
N GLU A 757 -16.34 -21.41 -45.38
CA GLU A 757 -15.13 -22.11 -44.95
C GLU A 757 -14.09 -21.05 -44.47
N ILE A 758 -13.68 -21.17 -43.18
CA ILE A 758 -12.66 -20.30 -42.59
C ILE A 758 -11.27 -20.76 -43.03
N PRO A 759 -10.44 -19.90 -43.64
CA PRO A 759 -9.09 -20.29 -44.03
C PRO A 759 -8.20 -20.64 -42.82
N GLU A 760 -7.20 -21.47 -43.08
CA GLU A 760 -6.35 -22.05 -42.04
C GLU A 760 -5.57 -21.02 -41.21
N LEU A 761 -5.17 -19.89 -41.79
CA LEU A 761 -4.53 -18.78 -41.05
C LEU A 761 -5.49 -18.16 -40.04
N GLU A 762 -6.74 -17.91 -40.42
CA GLU A 762 -7.82 -17.42 -39.59
C GLU A 762 -8.13 -18.37 -38.43
N VAL A 763 -8.21 -19.68 -38.71
CA VAL A 763 -8.36 -20.74 -37.70
C VAL A 763 -7.21 -20.72 -36.71
N TYR A 764 -5.98 -20.56 -37.18
CA TYR A 764 -4.80 -20.41 -36.33
C TYR A 764 -4.89 -19.20 -35.41
N VAL A 765 -5.27 -18.04 -35.94
CA VAL A 765 -5.39 -16.81 -35.13
C VAL A 765 -6.52 -16.91 -34.08
N LEU A 766 -7.64 -17.56 -34.43
CA LEU A 766 -8.68 -17.85 -33.43
C LEU A 766 -8.18 -18.80 -32.33
N SER A 767 -7.31 -19.75 -32.66
CA SER A 767 -6.70 -20.63 -31.65
C SER A 767 -5.76 -19.87 -30.71
N LEU A 768 -5.03 -18.88 -31.24
CA LEU A 768 -4.20 -17.97 -30.41
C LEU A 768 -5.06 -17.08 -29.52
N LEU A 769 -6.19 -16.60 -30.01
CA LEU A 769 -7.17 -15.85 -29.19
C LEU A 769 -7.71 -16.72 -28.06
N SER A 770 -8.04 -17.98 -28.31
CA SER A 770 -8.49 -18.92 -27.28
C SER A 770 -7.44 -19.16 -26.20
N ASP A 771 -6.16 -19.28 -26.60
CA ASP A 771 -5.05 -19.39 -25.64
C ASP A 771 -4.88 -18.11 -24.81
N LEU A 772 -5.03 -16.96 -25.44
CA LEU A 772 -4.96 -15.67 -24.77
C LEU A 772 -6.10 -15.55 -23.74
N ASP A 773 -7.34 -15.89 -24.14
CA ASP A 773 -8.52 -15.86 -23.28
C ASP A 773 -8.29 -16.62 -21.97
N GLY A 774 -7.85 -17.87 -22.07
CA GLY A 774 -7.59 -18.70 -20.89
C GLY A 774 -6.48 -18.13 -19.99
N LYS A 775 -5.42 -17.55 -20.59
CA LYS A 775 -4.32 -16.92 -19.82
C LYS A 775 -4.74 -15.63 -19.16
N LEU A 776 -5.54 -14.79 -19.83
CA LEU A 776 -6.03 -13.53 -19.28
C LEU A 776 -7.02 -13.78 -18.15
N ARG A 777 -7.92 -14.78 -18.29
CA ARG A 777 -8.84 -15.16 -17.24
C ARG A 777 -8.09 -15.61 -15.99
N LYS A 778 -7.12 -16.49 -16.16
CA LYS A 778 -6.25 -16.94 -15.05
C LYS A 778 -5.52 -15.78 -14.38
N ALA A 779 -4.90 -14.90 -15.16
CA ALA A 779 -4.19 -13.75 -14.63
C ALA A 779 -5.12 -12.78 -13.85
N ALA A 780 -6.38 -12.62 -14.29
CA ALA A 780 -7.39 -11.84 -13.58
C ALA A 780 -7.83 -12.49 -12.26
N GLU A 781 -7.98 -13.82 -12.24
CA GLU A 781 -8.33 -14.61 -11.05
C GLU A 781 -7.20 -14.62 -10.01
N GLU A 782 -5.94 -14.63 -10.46
CA GLU A 782 -4.73 -14.63 -9.61
C GLU A 782 -4.22 -13.21 -9.29
N TYR A 783 -4.92 -12.16 -9.73
CA TYR A 783 -4.52 -10.74 -9.58
C TYR A 783 -3.17 -10.40 -10.24
N ASP A 784 -2.69 -11.20 -11.20
CA ASP A 784 -1.45 -10.94 -11.95
C ASP A 784 -1.69 -9.96 -13.11
N PHE A 785 -1.94 -8.69 -12.76
CA PHE A 785 -2.32 -7.66 -13.74
C PHE A 785 -1.16 -7.23 -14.64
N ASN A 786 0.08 -7.43 -14.23
CA ASN A 786 1.25 -7.24 -15.07
C ASN A 786 1.26 -8.25 -16.23
N THR A 787 1.10 -9.54 -15.92
CA THR A 787 0.99 -10.58 -16.95
C THR A 787 -0.23 -10.36 -17.83
N TYR A 788 -1.38 -10.00 -17.26
CA TYR A 788 -2.60 -9.66 -18.01
C TYR A 788 -2.32 -8.58 -19.07
N THR A 789 -1.77 -7.45 -18.64
CA THR A 789 -1.48 -6.30 -19.51
C THR A 789 -0.43 -6.65 -20.57
N ARG A 790 0.64 -7.32 -20.18
CA ARG A 790 1.71 -7.75 -21.09
C ARG A 790 1.19 -8.68 -22.18
N LEU A 791 0.44 -9.71 -21.82
CA LEU A 791 -0.13 -10.66 -22.78
C LEU A 791 -1.04 -9.97 -23.81
N LEU A 792 -1.86 -9.03 -23.35
CA LEU A 792 -2.74 -8.25 -24.22
C LEU A 792 -1.92 -7.38 -25.22
N VAL A 793 -0.89 -6.71 -24.74
CA VAL A 793 0.00 -5.88 -25.56
C VAL A 793 0.76 -6.74 -26.57
N ASP A 794 1.33 -7.86 -26.12
CA ASP A 794 2.14 -8.76 -26.96
C ASP A 794 1.28 -9.37 -28.07
N PHE A 795 0.09 -9.87 -27.77
CA PHE A 795 -0.85 -10.39 -28.76
C PHE A 795 -1.22 -9.33 -29.82
N CYS A 796 -1.57 -8.13 -29.39
CA CYS A 796 -1.89 -7.04 -30.31
C CYS A 796 -0.71 -6.64 -31.21
N ASN A 797 0.51 -6.67 -30.68
CA ASN A 797 1.70 -6.26 -31.41
C ASN A 797 2.27 -7.38 -32.31
N GLU A 798 2.49 -8.57 -31.75
CA GLU A 798 3.25 -9.66 -32.38
C GLU A 798 2.36 -10.57 -33.23
N ASP A 799 1.20 -10.97 -32.70
CA ASP A 799 0.32 -11.89 -33.39
C ASP A 799 -0.61 -11.18 -34.37
N LEU A 800 -1.10 -9.99 -33.99
CA LEU A 800 -2.01 -9.24 -34.87
C LEU A 800 -1.27 -8.27 -35.78
N SER A 801 -0.62 -7.24 -35.26
CA SER A 801 -0.07 -6.16 -36.09
C SER A 801 1.09 -6.63 -36.98
N ALA A 802 2.07 -7.33 -36.41
CA ALA A 802 3.27 -7.77 -37.13
C ALA A 802 3.07 -9.05 -37.97
N PHE A 803 2.01 -9.80 -37.71
CA PHE A 803 1.75 -11.06 -38.40
C PHE A 803 0.41 -11.03 -39.16
N PHE A 804 -0.73 -11.19 -38.47
CA PHE A 804 -2.02 -11.42 -39.12
C PHE A 804 -2.48 -10.26 -40.01
N PHE A 805 -2.48 -9.05 -39.48
CA PHE A 805 -2.91 -7.88 -40.23
C PHE A 805 -1.98 -7.59 -41.41
N ASP A 806 -0.68 -7.78 -41.21
CA ASP A 806 0.32 -7.53 -42.24
C ASP A 806 0.15 -8.48 -43.43
N ILE A 807 -0.11 -9.76 -43.16
CA ILE A 807 -0.33 -10.77 -44.21
C ILE A 807 -1.64 -10.49 -44.96
N ARG A 808 -2.71 -10.15 -44.26
CA ARG A 808 -4.05 -9.99 -44.83
C ARG A 808 -4.37 -8.59 -45.40
N LYS A 809 -3.46 -7.64 -45.33
CA LYS A 809 -3.66 -6.28 -45.91
C LYS A 809 -4.06 -6.34 -47.39
N ASP A 810 -3.38 -7.17 -48.19
CA ASP A 810 -3.64 -7.28 -49.60
C ASP A 810 -5.06 -7.81 -49.88
N VAL A 811 -5.48 -8.85 -49.15
CA VAL A 811 -6.84 -9.42 -49.22
C VAL A 811 -7.87 -8.34 -48.83
N LEU A 812 -7.67 -7.66 -47.70
CA LEU A 812 -8.61 -6.63 -47.23
C LEU A 812 -8.80 -5.49 -48.24
N TYR A 813 -7.72 -5.04 -48.86
CA TYR A 813 -7.70 -3.84 -49.71
C TYR A 813 -8.00 -4.14 -51.20
N CYS A 814 -7.64 -5.34 -51.68
CA CYS A 814 -7.67 -5.63 -53.07
C CYS A 814 -8.72 -6.63 -53.53
N ASP A 815 -9.20 -7.50 -52.62
CA ASP A 815 -10.26 -8.46 -52.97
C ASP A 815 -11.64 -7.78 -53.05
N GLY A 816 -12.50 -8.29 -53.88
CA GLY A 816 -13.89 -7.80 -54.03
C GLY A 816 -14.73 -8.00 -52.79
N GLY A 817 -15.86 -7.28 -52.72
CA GLY A 817 -16.79 -7.39 -51.58
C GLY A 817 -17.44 -8.77 -51.45
N ASP A 818 -17.45 -9.56 -52.52
CA ASP A 818 -17.95 -10.93 -52.61
C ASP A 818 -16.87 -12.03 -52.37
N SER A 819 -15.63 -11.64 -52.06
CA SER A 819 -14.54 -12.60 -51.77
C SER A 819 -14.81 -13.32 -50.43
N SER A 820 -14.89 -14.67 -50.50
CA SER A 820 -15.05 -15.51 -49.34
C SER A 820 -13.90 -15.33 -48.31
N THR A 821 -12.66 -15.25 -48.81
CA THR A 821 -11.47 -15.00 -48.00
C THR A 821 -11.51 -13.65 -47.30
N ARG A 822 -11.92 -12.59 -48.00
CA ARG A 822 -12.07 -11.25 -47.42
C ARG A 822 -13.16 -11.22 -46.36
N ASN A 823 -14.28 -11.90 -46.61
CA ASN A 823 -15.39 -11.95 -45.65
C ASN A 823 -15.01 -12.80 -44.43
N ALA A 824 -14.39 -13.98 -44.62
CA ALA A 824 -13.88 -14.80 -43.51
C ALA A 824 -12.87 -14.01 -42.65
N TYR A 825 -11.94 -13.27 -43.26
CA TYR A 825 -11.01 -12.41 -42.55
C TYR A 825 -11.75 -11.35 -41.70
N ARG A 826 -12.73 -10.62 -42.29
CA ARG A 826 -13.51 -9.62 -41.58
C ARG A 826 -14.33 -10.22 -40.44
N THR A 827 -14.88 -11.42 -40.62
CA THR A 827 -15.57 -12.15 -39.54
C THR A 827 -14.63 -12.44 -38.38
N VAL A 828 -13.40 -12.90 -38.63
CA VAL A 828 -12.41 -13.11 -37.58
C VAL A 828 -11.99 -11.80 -36.92
N LEU A 829 -11.83 -10.74 -37.71
CA LEU A 829 -11.56 -9.40 -37.14
C LEU A 829 -12.68 -8.92 -36.21
N ASP A 830 -13.94 -9.25 -36.48
CA ASP A 830 -15.06 -8.91 -35.62
C ASP A 830 -15.01 -9.67 -34.28
N GLN A 831 -14.71 -10.97 -34.33
CA GLN A 831 -14.45 -11.74 -33.10
C GLN A 831 -13.29 -11.19 -32.27
N LEU A 832 -12.18 -10.83 -32.93
CA LEU A 832 -11.03 -10.20 -32.29
C LEU A 832 -11.41 -8.84 -31.68
N PHE A 833 -12.19 -8.02 -32.39
CA PHE A 833 -12.67 -6.74 -31.86
C PHE A 833 -13.47 -6.91 -30.57
N HIS A 834 -14.47 -7.81 -30.60
CA HIS A 834 -15.31 -8.04 -29.44
C HIS A 834 -14.59 -8.64 -28.24
N ALA A 835 -13.56 -9.46 -28.46
CA ALA A 835 -12.73 -9.98 -27.38
C ALA A 835 -11.78 -8.90 -26.82
N LEU A 836 -11.01 -8.26 -27.69
CA LEU A 836 -9.97 -7.34 -27.28
C LEU A 836 -10.49 -6.07 -26.64
N VAL A 837 -11.63 -5.52 -27.09
CA VAL A 837 -12.21 -4.31 -26.48
C VAL A 837 -12.67 -4.58 -25.04
N ARG A 838 -13.20 -5.79 -24.78
CA ARG A 838 -13.60 -6.22 -23.42
C ARG A 838 -12.40 -6.48 -22.54
N TYR A 839 -11.34 -7.14 -23.04
CA TYR A 839 -10.09 -7.33 -22.28
C TYR A 839 -9.37 -6.01 -21.98
N ALA A 840 -9.46 -5.04 -22.88
CA ALA A 840 -8.88 -3.72 -22.68
C ALA A 840 -9.71 -2.83 -21.73
N ALA A 841 -11.00 -3.09 -21.57
CA ALA A 841 -11.91 -2.22 -20.79
C ALA A 841 -11.51 -2.03 -19.31
N PRO A 842 -10.98 -3.03 -18.57
CA PRO A 842 -10.48 -2.82 -17.21
C PRO A 842 -9.18 -2.01 -17.15
N VAL A 843 -8.38 -2.06 -18.20
CA VAL A 843 -7.04 -1.43 -18.27
C VAL A 843 -7.12 -0.01 -18.81
N LEU A 844 -7.72 0.18 -19.97
CA LEU A 844 -7.82 1.43 -20.72
C LEU A 844 -9.29 1.89 -20.78
N VAL A 845 -9.81 2.27 -19.62
CA VAL A 845 -11.26 2.45 -19.41
C VAL A 845 -11.88 3.47 -20.35
N PHE A 846 -11.19 4.59 -20.61
CA PHE A 846 -11.67 5.64 -21.49
C PHE A 846 -11.46 5.29 -22.98
N THR A 847 -10.31 4.69 -23.31
CA THR A 847 -10.02 4.30 -24.68
C THR A 847 -10.92 3.17 -25.15
N ALA A 848 -11.20 2.18 -24.31
CA ALA A 848 -12.10 1.08 -24.64
C ALA A 848 -13.54 1.59 -24.91
N GLU A 849 -14.02 2.56 -24.11
CA GLU A 849 -15.30 3.22 -24.36
C GLU A 849 -15.29 4.01 -25.67
N GLU A 850 -14.24 4.78 -25.96
CA GLU A 850 -14.07 5.50 -27.24
C GLU A 850 -14.08 4.53 -28.42
N VAL A 851 -13.42 3.39 -28.33
CA VAL A 851 -13.37 2.33 -29.34
C VAL A 851 -14.75 1.73 -29.56
N TRP A 852 -15.44 1.36 -28.46
CA TRP A 852 -16.80 0.80 -28.52
C TRP A 852 -17.76 1.77 -29.22
N LYS A 853 -17.80 3.02 -28.80
CA LYS A 853 -18.65 4.06 -29.38
C LYS A 853 -18.32 4.37 -30.86
N SER A 854 -17.07 4.23 -31.26
CA SER A 854 -16.66 4.38 -32.66
C SER A 854 -17.23 3.27 -33.55
N ARG A 855 -17.48 2.08 -33.00
CA ARG A 855 -18.06 0.95 -33.69
C ARG A 855 -19.60 0.97 -33.64
N TYR A 856 -20.16 1.35 -32.50
CA TYR A 856 -21.57 1.35 -32.18
C TYR A 856 -22.05 2.76 -31.72
N PRO A 857 -22.06 3.75 -32.65
CA PRO A 857 -22.50 5.10 -32.31
C PRO A 857 -23.97 5.19 -31.92
N GLN A 858 -24.81 4.24 -32.39
CA GLN A 858 -26.22 4.13 -32.01
C GLN A 858 -26.43 3.85 -30.53
N ASP A 859 -25.44 3.26 -29.83
CA ASP A 859 -25.50 3.02 -28.38
C ASP A 859 -25.46 4.33 -27.56
N ASP A 860 -25.31 5.50 -28.21
CA ASP A 860 -25.46 6.80 -27.54
C ASP A 860 -26.93 7.20 -27.38
N GLU A 861 -27.83 6.63 -28.20
CA GLU A 861 -29.26 6.85 -28.07
C GLU A 861 -29.87 5.74 -27.23
N PRO A 862 -30.82 6.04 -26.32
CA PRO A 862 -31.54 5.01 -25.58
C PRO A 862 -32.30 4.05 -26.55
N ASP A 863 -32.24 2.75 -26.26
CA ASP A 863 -33.06 1.75 -26.91
C ASP A 863 -34.55 1.93 -26.54
N GLU A 864 -35.43 1.03 -27.04
CA GLU A 864 -36.87 1.07 -26.76
C GLU A 864 -37.19 0.98 -25.25
N ASP A 865 -36.29 0.41 -24.46
CA ASP A 865 -36.42 0.26 -23.00
C ASP A 865 -35.65 1.38 -22.25
N GLY A 866 -35.06 2.34 -22.94
CA GLY A 866 -34.28 3.46 -22.35
C GLY A 866 -32.86 3.14 -21.97
N ASN A 867 -32.29 1.99 -22.39
CA ASN A 867 -30.93 1.61 -22.09
C ASN A 867 -29.92 2.22 -23.08
N VAL A 868 -28.82 2.66 -22.56
CA VAL A 868 -27.69 3.19 -23.33
C VAL A 868 -26.51 2.23 -23.20
N GLY A 869 -25.92 1.82 -24.31
CA GLY A 869 -24.83 0.85 -24.32
C GLY A 869 -23.49 1.42 -23.84
N SER A 870 -22.69 0.57 -23.22
CA SER A 870 -21.29 0.84 -22.86
C SER A 870 -20.50 -0.47 -22.87
N VAL A 871 -19.20 -0.39 -23.19
CA VAL A 871 -18.32 -1.54 -23.11
C VAL A 871 -18.21 -2.09 -21.67
N HIS A 872 -18.41 -1.24 -20.68
CA HIS A 872 -18.33 -1.59 -19.26
C HIS A 872 -19.52 -2.39 -18.73
N LEU A 873 -20.61 -2.49 -19.47
CA LEU A 873 -21.76 -3.33 -19.14
C LEU A 873 -21.62 -4.77 -19.66
N LEU A 874 -20.64 -5.00 -20.54
CA LEU A 874 -20.43 -6.30 -21.18
C LEU A 874 -19.79 -7.30 -20.20
N GLU A 875 -20.06 -8.58 -20.47
CA GLU A 875 -19.40 -9.70 -19.76
C GLU A 875 -18.20 -10.20 -20.56
N TRP A 876 -17.44 -11.12 -19.95
CA TRP A 876 -16.31 -11.79 -20.58
C TRP A 876 -16.69 -12.38 -21.94
N PRO A 877 -15.90 -12.18 -23.00
CA PRO A 877 -16.29 -12.61 -24.33
C PRO A 877 -16.41 -14.14 -24.42
N PRO A 878 -17.42 -14.65 -25.14
CA PRO A 878 -17.54 -16.08 -25.40
C PRO A 878 -16.56 -16.51 -26.51
N VAL A 879 -15.30 -16.75 -26.14
CA VAL A 879 -14.29 -17.22 -27.09
C VAL A 879 -14.38 -18.73 -27.26
N LEU A 880 -14.55 -19.17 -28.51
CA LEU A 880 -14.63 -20.60 -28.83
C LEU A 880 -13.21 -21.21 -28.86
N ALA A 881 -13.08 -22.41 -28.28
CA ALA A 881 -11.87 -23.20 -28.42
C ALA A 881 -11.82 -23.78 -29.87
N VAL A 882 -10.85 -23.31 -30.65
CA VAL A 882 -10.66 -23.73 -32.03
C VAL A 882 -9.35 -24.53 -32.14
N PRO A 883 -9.41 -25.80 -32.57
CA PRO A 883 -8.19 -26.59 -32.78
C PRO A 883 -7.44 -26.11 -34.04
N ALA A 884 -6.13 -25.91 -33.89
CA ALA A 884 -5.23 -25.59 -35.00
C ALA A 884 -3.93 -26.41 -34.90
N ASP A 885 -3.30 -26.67 -36.02
CA ASP A 885 -1.96 -27.31 -36.08
C ASP A 885 -0.88 -26.28 -35.70
N LYS A 886 -0.69 -26.08 -34.38
CA LYS A 886 0.27 -25.12 -33.84
C LYS A 886 1.71 -25.45 -34.17
N GLU A 887 2.04 -26.73 -34.36
CA GLU A 887 3.39 -27.16 -34.76
C GLU A 887 3.71 -26.75 -36.20
N LYS A 888 2.76 -26.96 -37.11
CA LYS A 888 2.85 -26.46 -38.50
C LYS A 888 3.05 -24.95 -38.52
N TRP A 889 2.21 -24.20 -37.77
CA TRP A 889 2.30 -22.74 -37.77
C TRP A 889 3.56 -22.21 -37.08
N SER A 890 4.09 -22.88 -36.07
CA SER A 890 5.39 -22.55 -35.47
C SER A 890 6.52 -22.66 -36.50
N LYS A 891 6.53 -23.72 -37.32
CA LYS A 891 7.49 -23.89 -38.40
C LYS A 891 7.34 -22.83 -39.48
N LEU A 892 6.10 -22.48 -39.84
CA LEU A 892 5.82 -21.43 -40.84
C LEU A 892 6.24 -20.03 -40.34
N ARG A 893 6.00 -19.70 -39.09
CA ARG A 893 6.47 -18.44 -38.48
C ARG A 893 7.99 -18.36 -38.48
N ALA A 894 8.67 -19.39 -38.03
CA ALA A 894 10.14 -19.47 -38.06
C ALA A 894 10.71 -19.35 -39.49
N LEU A 895 10.04 -19.95 -40.48
CA LEU A 895 10.43 -19.80 -41.88
C LEU A 895 10.22 -18.35 -42.36
N ARG A 896 9.11 -17.70 -41.99
CA ARG A 896 8.85 -16.28 -42.31
C ARG A 896 9.93 -15.36 -41.71
N GLU A 897 10.38 -15.61 -40.48
CA GLU A 897 11.48 -14.86 -39.88
C GLU A 897 12.77 -14.96 -40.70
N ARG A 898 13.17 -16.18 -41.09
CA ARG A 898 14.34 -16.40 -41.95
C ARG A 898 14.22 -15.71 -43.30
N VAL A 899 13.03 -15.69 -43.89
CA VAL A 899 12.74 -14.98 -45.17
C VAL A 899 12.88 -13.46 -44.97
N THR A 900 12.33 -12.92 -43.88
CA THR A 900 12.42 -11.50 -43.55
C THR A 900 13.87 -11.08 -43.35
N GLU A 901 14.65 -11.89 -42.59
CA GLU A 901 16.09 -11.66 -42.41
C GLU A 901 16.87 -11.64 -43.72
N ALA A 902 16.54 -12.54 -44.63
CA ALA A 902 17.16 -12.62 -45.95
C ALA A 902 16.76 -11.45 -46.89
N ILE A 903 15.59 -10.90 -46.73
CA ILE A 903 15.08 -9.73 -47.49
C ILE A 903 15.72 -8.41 -47.03
N GLU A 904 15.94 -8.23 -45.72
CA GLU A 904 16.38 -6.94 -45.15
C GLU A 904 17.69 -6.36 -45.75
N PRO A 905 18.76 -7.14 -46.05
CA PRO A 905 19.93 -6.61 -46.73
C PRO A 905 19.60 -5.99 -48.06
N LEU A 906 18.75 -6.64 -48.87
CA LEU A 906 18.37 -6.14 -50.22
C LEU A 906 17.53 -4.86 -50.14
N ARG A 907 16.72 -4.71 -49.12
CA ARG A 907 15.97 -3.47 -48.84
C ARG A 907 16.88 -2.32 -48.39
N ARG A 908 17.80 -2.62 -47.45
CA ARG A 908 18.81 -1.65 -46.96
C ARG A 908 19.68 -1.16 -48.08
N ASP A 909 20.12 -2.07 -48.96
CA ASP A 909 20.97 -1.75 -50.12
C ASP A 909 20.17 -1.23 -51.31
N LYS A 910 18.83 -1.04 -51.18
CA LYS A 910 17.91 -0.50 -52.18
C LYS A 910 17.85 -1.33 -53.49
N VAL A 911 18.21 -2.58 -53.46
CA VAL A 911 18.04 -3.52 -54.60
C VAL A 911 16.56 -3.75 -54.83
N ILE A 912 15.80 -3.93 -53.75
CA ILE A 912 14.33 -3.96 -53.73
C ILE A 912 13.79 -2.85 -52.84
N ARG A 913 12.56 -2.32 -53.11
CA ARG A 913 11.92 -1.28 -52.31
C ARG A 913 10.90 -1.85 -51.34
N SER A 914 10.31 -2.98 -51.69
CA SER A 914 9.34 -3.70 -50.85
C SER A 914 9.53 -5.21 -50.98
N SER A 915 9.03 -5.97 -50.02
CA SER A 915 9.07 -7.43 -50.03
C SER A 915 8.34 -8.00 -51.25
N ASN A 916 7.31 -7.32 -51.78
CA ASN A 916 6.58 -7.72 -52.97
C ASN A 916 7.43 -7.76 -54.23
N GLU A 917 8.62 -7.11 -54.24
CA GLU A 917 9.57 -7.17 -55.37
C GLU A 917 10.53 -8.36 -55.29
N ALA A 918 10.41 -9.19 -54.21
CA ALA A 918 11.29 -10.32 -54.00
C ALA A 918 10.74 -11.62 -54.62
N VAL A 919 11.63 -12.37 -55.21
CA VAL A 919 11.47 -13.81 -55.48
C VAL A 919 12.29 -14.55 -54.42
N VAL A 920 11.64 -15.40 -53.68
CA VAL A 920 12.21 -16.10 -52.52
C VAL A 920 12.34 -17.59 -52.87
N THR A 921 13.51 -18.18 -52.64
CA THR A 921 13.67 -19.61 -52.69
C THR A 921 13.89 -20.13 -51.27
N VAL A 922 12.99 -21.03 -50.83
CA VAL A 922 13.04 -21.64 -49.51
C VAL A 922 13.51 -23.08 -49.58
N PRO A 923 14.17 -23.63 -48.53
CA PRO A 923 14.47 -25.04 -48.45
C PRO A 923 13.19 -25.88 -48.53
N ALA A 924 13.14 -26.84 -49.44
CA ALA A 924 11.97 -27.71 -49.62
C ALA A 924 11.64 -28.49 -48.35
N GLY A 925 12.64 -28.91 -47.56
CA GLY A 925 12.48 -29.61 -46.29
C GLY A 925 12.03 -28.76 -45.12
N ALA A 926 12.08 -27.42 -45.26
CA ALA A 926 11.58 -26.48 -44.23
C ALA A 926 10.09 -26.13 -44.35
N VAL A 927 9.47 -26.53 -45.47
CA VAL A 927 8.05 -26.26 -45.75
C VAL A 927 7.20 -27.42 -45.23
N PRO A 928 6.23 -27.22 -44.35
CA PRO A 928 5.30 -28.24 -43.91
C PRO A 928 4.50 -28.82 -45.08
N GLU A 929 4.09 -30.09 -44.95
CA GLU A 929 3.26 -30.78 -45.96
C GLU A 929 1.91 -30.05 -46.13
N GLY A 930 1.42 -30.02 -47.39
CA GLY A 930 0.11 -29.41 -47.72
C GLY A 930 0.11 -27.89 -47.88
N VAL A 931 1.24 -27.20 -47.74
CA VAL A 931 1.32 -25.73 -47.95
C VAL A 931 1.74 -25.48 -49.42
N SER A 932 0.99 -24.68 -50.15
CA SER A 932 1.32 -24.32 -51.54
C SER A 932 2.35 -23.14 -51.60
N ASP A 933 2.98 -22.95 -52.79
CA ASP A 933 3.94 -21.86 -52.99
C ASP A 933 3.24 -20.48 -52.98
N GLU A 934 1.96 -20.45 -53.41
CA GLU A 934 1.10 -19.23 -53.37
C GLU A 934 0.78 -18.86 -51.92
N GLN A 935 0.46 -19.86 -51.05
CA GLN A 935 0.25 -19.63 -49.61
C GLN A 935 1.54 -19.10 -48.91
N LEU A 936 2.71 -19.63 -49.32
CA LEU A 936 4.00 -19.13 -48.82
C LEU A 936 4.27 -17.69 -49.31
N ALA A 937 3.96 -17.37 -50.57
CA ALA A 937 4.13 -16.02 -51.10
C ALA A 937 3.24 -15.00 -50.40
N GLU A 938 2.02 -15.40 -50.06
CA GLU A 938 1.13 -14.60 -49.24
C GLU A 938 1.67 -14.42 -47.80
N LEU A 939 2.07 -15.52 -47.16
CA LEU A 939 2.61 -15.54 -45.83
C LEU A 939 3.87 -14.67 -45.67
N PHE A 940 4.76 -14.65 -46.68
CA PHE A 940 5.98 -13.85 -46.67
C PHE A 940 5.79 -12.45 -47.25
N ILE A 941 4.63 -12.18 -47.82
CA ILE A 941 4.31 -10.90 -48.51
C ILE A 941 5.31 -10.65 -49.65
N THR A 942 5.53 -11.63 -50.49
CA THR A 942 6.50 -11.61 -51.57
C THR A 942 5.83 -11.82 -52.93
N GLY A 943 6.54 -11.49 -54.03
CA GLY A 943 6.04 -11.71 -55.38
C GLY A 943 5.84 -13.19 -55.68
N THR A 944 6.91 -13.96 -55.61
CA THR A 944 6.93 -15.39 -55.93
C THR A 944 7.78 -16.18 -54.90
N VAL A 945 7.37 -17.38 -54.58
CA VAL A 945 8.13 -18.33 -53.77
C VAL A 945 8.43 -19.59 -54.62
N THR A 946 9.62 -20.15 -54.45
CA THR A 946 10.02 -21.41 -55.08
C THR A 946 10.70 -22.29 -54.00
N ARG A 947 10.74 -23.60 -54.26
CA ARG A 947 11.40 -24.54 -53.34
C ARG A 947 12.76 -25.00 -53.94
N GLY A 948 13.82 -24.88 -53.15
CA GLY A 948 15.19 -25.26 -53.48
C GLY A 948 15.69 -26.48 -52.71
N GLN A 949 16.81 -27.02 -53.13
CA GLN A 949 17.49 -28.12 -52.45
C GLN A 949 18.52 -27.65 -51.42
N ALA A 950 18.86 -26.35 -51.43
CA ALA A 950 19.77 -25.73 -50.46
C ALA A 950 19.08 -25.55 -49.10
N ASP A 951 19.82 -25.60 -48.00
CA ASP A 951 19.31 -25.39 -46.63
C ASP A 951 19.13 -23.90 -46.26
N GLU A 952 19.52 -22.99 -47.14
CA GLU A 952 19.47 -21.54 -46.94
C GLU A 952 18.34 -20.90 -47.74
N VAL A 953 17.75 -19.86 -47.16
CA VAL A 953 16.80 -18.98 -47.87
C VAL A 953 17.61 -18.07 -48.77
N THR A 954 17.27 -18.00 -50.07
CA THR A 954 17.85 -17.06 -51.02
C THR A 954 16.77 -16.13 -51.58
N VAL A 955 17.18 -14.86 -51.83
CA VAL A 955 16.29 -13.80 -52.29
C VAL A 955 16.91 -13.11 -53.51
N SER A 956 16.08 -12.92 -54.52
CA SER A 956 16.45 -12.14 -55.71
C SER A 956 15.34 -11.13 -56.03
N LYS A 957 15.65 -10.13 -56.86
CA LYS A 957 14.64 -9.22 -57.35
C LYS A 957 13.80 -9.86 -58.44
N SER A 958 12.43 -9.69 -58.38
CA SER A 958 11.55 -10.11 -59.46
C SER A 958 11.77 -9.32 -60.76
N THR A 959 11.61 -10.02 -61.86
CA THR A 959 11.61 -9.45 -63.24
C THR A 959 10.18 -9.26 -63.77
N ASP A 960 9.16 -9.68 -63.01
CA ASP A 960 7.75 -9.57 -63.39
C ASP A 960 7.27 -8.12 -63.36
N ALA A 961 6.21 -7.82 -64.12
CA ALA A 961 5.62 -6.52 -64.18
C ALA A 961 4.75 -6.24 -62.91
N LYS A 962 4.67 -4.97 -62.55
CA LYS A 962 3.95 -4.52 -61.34
C LYS A 962 2.47 -4.24 -61.68
N CYS A 963 1.56 -4.88 -60.98
CA CYS A 963 0.15 -4.62 -61.05
C CYS A 963 -0.17 -3.18 -60.60
N GLY A 964 -0.92 -2.41 -61.45
CA GLY A 964 -1.27 -1.01 -61.18
C GLY A 964 -2.21 -0.81 -59.97
N ARG A 965 -2.90 -1.86 -59.49
CA ARG A 965 -3.83 -1.77 -58.35
C ARG A 965 -3.30 -2.35 -57.07
N CYS A 966 -2.89 -3.65 -57.02
CA CYS A 966 -2.39 -4.30 -55.79
C CYS A 966 -0.89 -4.15 -55.60
N TRP A 967 -0.15 -3.64 -56.62
CA TRP A 967 1.29 -3.38 -56.56
C TRP A 967 2.18 -4.60 -56.41
N ARG A 968 1.63 -5.81 -56.49
CA ARG A 968 2.43 -7.04 -56.55
C ARG A 968 3.06 -7.18 -57.95
N LEU A 969 4.27 -7.77 -57.97
CA LEU A 969 4.94 -8.18 -59.20
C LEU A 969 4.53 -9.63 -59.47
N LEU A 970 3.82 -9.86 -60.54
CA LEU A 970 3.17 -11.11 -60.85
C LEU A 970 3.34 -11.49 -62.32
N PRO A 971 3.51 -12.78 -62.66
CA PRO A 971 3.77 -13.21 -64.02
C PRO A 971 2.58 -13.03 -64.99
N ASP A 972 1.37 -12.85 -64.46
CA ASP A 972 0.15 -12.58 -65.26
C ASP A 972 -0.06 -11.11 -65.59
N VAL A 973 0.81 -10.22 -65.11
CA VAL A 973 0.76 -8.78 -65.41
C VAL A 973 1.55 -8.51 -66.69
N ALA A 974 0.89 -8.03 -67.73
CA ALA A 974 1.49 -7.88 -69.06
C ALA A 974 2.60 -6.82 -69.12
N GLU A 975 2.45 -5.69 -68.41
CA GLU A 975 3.39 -4.59 -68.34
C GLU A 975 3.14 -3.76 -67.05
N ASP A 976 4.13 -3.00 -66.61
CA ASP A 976 4.00 -2.16 -65.38
C ASP A 976 2.78 -1.25 -65.48
N GLY A 977 1.89 -1.38 -64.49
CA GLY A 977 0.65 -0.59 -64.38
C GLY A 977 -0.58 -1.29 -65.02
N ALA A 978 -0.42 -2.39 -65.75
CA ALA A 978 -1.54 -3.25 -66.10
C ALA A 978 -2.09 -4.00 -64.88
N LEU A 979 -3.28 -4.56 -64.95
CA LEU A 979 -3.92 -5.31 -63.85
C LEU A 979 -3.53 -6.79 -63.91
N CYS A 980 -3.37 -7.40 -62.77
CA CYS A 980 -3.36 -8.87 -62.64
C CYS A 980 -4.81 -9.41 -62.76
N GLY A 981 -4.99 -10.70 -63.06
CA GLY A 981 -6.30 -11.29 -63.28
C GLY A 981 -7.28 -11.08 -62.14
N ARG A 982 -6.84 -11.17 -60.87
CA ARG A 982 -7.66 -10.84 -59.67
C ARG A 982 -8.15 -9.37 -59.70
N CYS A 983 -7.23 -8.43 -59.92
CA CYS A 983 -7.57 -7.02 -59.90
C CYS A 983 -8.44 -6.60 -61.08
N ASP A 984 -8.23 -7.19 -62.26
CA ASP A 984 -9.04 -6.99 -63.42
C ASP A 984 -10.51 -7.41 -63.19
N GLY A 985 -10.72 -8.61 -62.62
CA GLY A 985 -12.07 -9.09 -62.26
C GLY A 985 -12.77 -8.18 -61.25
N VAL A 986 -12.07 -7.61 -60.25
CA VAL A 986 -12.65 -6.69 -59.27
C VAL A 986 -13.00 -5.34 -59.91
N VAL A 987 -12.10 -4.76 -60.73
CA VAL A 987 -12.34 -3.48 -61.40
C VAL A 987 -13.49 -3.57 -62.40
N SER A 988 -13.55 -4.67 -63.18
CA SER A 988 -14.64 -4.90 -64.08
C SER A 988 -16.01 -4.90 -63.44
N LYS A 989 -16.13 -5.62 -62.27
CA LYS A 989 -17.37 -5.62 -61.46
C LYS A 989 -17.73 -4.23 -60.90
N LEU A 990 -16.72 -3.47 -60.45
CA LEU A 990 -16.97 -2.11 -59.94
C LEU A 990 -17.45 -1.18 -61.07
N ASP A 991 -16.87 -1.30 -62.27
CA ASP A 991 -17.26 -0.50 -63.42
C ASP A 991 -18.67 -0.86 -63.92
N GLU A 992 -19.06 -2.16 -63.87
CA GLU A 992 -20.43 -2.64 -64.16
C GLU A 992 -21.46 -2.10 -63.16
N THR A 993 -21.08 -1.96 -61.91
CA THR A 993 -21.95 -1.48 -60.81
C THR A 993 -22.08 0.06 -60.83
N ALA A 994 -21.10 0.79 -61.40
CA ALA A 994 -21.12 2.23 -61.56
C ALA A 994 -21.82 2.71 -62.87
N ALA A 995 -21.99 1.83 -63.89
CA ALA A 995 -22.71 2.07 -65.13
C ALA A 995 -24.17 1.83 -64.93
#